data_cadea1066977d44efb72feacea2fa4ee
#
_entry.id   cadea1066977d44efb72feacea2fa4ee
#
_cell.length_a   1.000
_cell.length_b   1.000
_cell.length_c   1.000
_cell.angle_alpha   90.00
_cell.angle_beta   90.00
_cell.angle_gamma   90.00
#
_symmetry.space_group_name_H-M   'P 1'
#
loop_
_entity.id
_entity.type
_entity.pdbx_description
1 polymer ?
#
loop_
_entity_poly.entity_id
_entity_poly.type
_entity_poly.pdbx_seq_one_letter_code
_entity_poly.pdbx_strand_id
1 'polypeptide(L)'
;MRTTATTIVALALVAGAATVTAQQTAAPATFRFERPIVTSGSGPRRLAIDVPLLAAASPFRTTVRSRDPETGARSVILSGGLRDLRLYDAGGSEIGYLLIGGPLPEPIYTNATILPVLSVDDKKIKTSGFEADLGEPLTIDRFRVEGIAAPFLKRVRLEGSGDRQHWTTLVADGTLFDLPDERLRQIELRFAPGTFRYLRLTWDDSHSARVSSTPAAAAGRLPQSAAAPPLTTALVFERRASEPGFSRFRINLPAGHLPIVALDLDVPASPASGGHILRQARVFQPQLTGTELVPRLLGQSTLRRVVRDDVAASALRLPMDPPTEAQLDLEIEDGDNPPLDLRGVTAVFADLPWIYVEAPASGLTARYGNTTLATPRYDIEAERDRIQIHTVPQAAWGEPRARAEAENAAGVAPPLPTFGASLDTSAFRYVRTVPAGSAGLIAVAFDANTLAHSTGPARRFSDVRVVDDADRQIPYLIEQLPEPLSIAVPFEKLGSVPKTLPPARSGRSVYRLTFPVEGLPPARLVIATSARVFDRRITVGEERERDERRRDPWFDMMAIVEWRHADQDRPAAPLTITLRTPHDPSLLVVVDEGDNAPLPIDKAQLLLPSYRIRLYRGTGTPLRVAYGRSDLPRPQYDLALLTPQVLGAPAREVTLDGERPVSAVADASIVSPSLFWAALAIAVIALVAIIVRLLKNEA
;
A
#
# COMPACT_ATOMS: atom_id res chain seq x y z
N MET A 1 -45.51 -77.99 28.47
CA MET A 1 -45.02 -79.23 27.84
C MET A 1 -43.93 -78.80 26.84
N ARG A 2 -42.80 -79.39 27.03
CA ARG A 2 -41.51 -79.20 26.43
C ARG A 2 -41.48 -79.60 24.97
N THR A 3 -40.80 -78.88 24.12
CA THR A 3 -40.10 -79.41 22.94
C THR A 3 -38.83 -78.61 22.67
N THR A 4 -37.73 -79.29 22.74
CA THR A 4 -36.38 -78.91 22.47
C THR A 4 -36.14 -78.84 20.95
N ALA A 5 -35.55 -77.78 20.44
CA ALA A 5 -35.06 -77.68 19.06
C ALA A 5 -33.54 -77.61 19.07
N THR A 6 -32.92 -78.57 18.42
CA THR A 6 -31.49 -78.77 18.23
C THR A 6 -30.98 -77.85 17.12
N THR A 7 -30.00 -77.03 17.44
CA THR A 7 -29.36 -76.10 16.44
C THR A 7 -28.10 -76.78 15.88
N ILE A 8 -28.05 -76.98 14.57
CA ILE A 8 -26.90 -77.46 13.83
C ILE A 8 -26.05 -76.25 13.49
N VAL A 9 -24.77 -76.19 13.95
CA VAL A 9 -23.83 -75.23 13.58
C VAL A 9 -23.12 -75.69 12.32
N ALA A 10 -23.34 -74.94 11.17
CA ALA A 10 -22.62 -75.10 9.95
C ALA A 10 -21.42 -74.13 9.95
N LEU A 11 -20.22 -74.68 9.97
CA LEU A 11 -18.95 -73.94 9.86
C LEU A 11 -18.71 -73.63 8.40
N ALA A 12 -18.92 -72.33 7.98
CA ALA A 12 -18.56 -71.85 6.62
C ALA A 12 -17.15 -71.25 6.68
N LEU A 13 -16.23 -71.92 5.99
CA LEU A 13 -14.89 -71.33 5.69
C LEU A 13 -15.08 -70.17 4.70
N VAL A 14 -14.89 -68.94 5.16
CA VAL A 14 -14.75 -67.79 4.29
C VAL A 14 -13.28 -67.64 3.91
N ALA A 15 -12.96 -67.95 2.66
CA ALA A 15 -11.68 -67.62 2.05
C ALA A 15 -11.61 -66.08 1.90
N GLY A 16 -10.78 -65.44 2.68
CA GLY A 16 -10.51 -64.01 2.61
C GLY A 16 -9.79 -63.70 1.30
N ALA A 17 -10.50 -63.16 0.31
CA ALA A 17 -9.88 -62.46 -0.79
C ALA A 17 -9.36 -61.12 -0.23
N ALA A 18 -8.06 -60.99 -0.08
CA ALA A 18 -7.41 -59.70 0.17
C ALA A 18 -7.67 -58.77 -1.03
N THR A 19 -8.62 -57.88 -0.91
CA THR A 19 -8.77 -56.78 -1.86
C THR A 19 -7.57 -55.88 -1.65
N VAL A 20 -6.59 -56.02 -2.54
CA VAL A 20 -5.56 -54.99 -2.78
C VAL A 20 -6.33 -53.76 -3.21
N THR A 21 -6.53 -52.84 -2.29
CA THR A 21 -6.94 -51.46 -2.61
C THR A 21 -5.86 -50.91 -3.50
N ALA A 22 -6.12 -50.85 -4.80
CA ALA A 22 -5.30 -50.09 -5.73
C ALA A 22 -5.24 -48.66 -5.17
N GLN A 23 -4.06 -48.24 -4.72
CA GLN A 23 -3.79 -46.84 -4.48
C GLN A 23 -4.21 -46.10 -5.76
N GLN A 24 -5.29 -45.35 -5.66
CA GLN A 24 -5.61 -44.39 -6.70
C GLN A 24 -4.36 -43.53 -6.86
N THR A 25 -3.65 -43.71 -7.97
CA THR A 25 -2.62 -42.81 -8.41
C THR A 25 -3.27 -41.45 -8.52
N ALA A 26 -3.04 -40.59 -7.53
CA ALA A 26 -3.49 -39.22 -7.54
C ALA A 26 -3.03 -38.62 -8.88
N ALA A 27 -3.93 -37.94 -9.59
CA ALA A 27 -3.59 -37.26 -10.83
C ALA A 27 -2.34 -36.40 -10.56
N PRO A 28 -1.36 -36.40 -11.52
CA PRO A 28 -0.11 -35.69 -11.31
C PRO A 28 -0.42 -34.23 -10.95
N ALA A 29 0.13 -33.77 -9.82
CA ALA A 29 -0.08 -32.43 -9.34
C ALA A 29 0.41 -31.42 -10.41
N THR A 30 -0.48 -30.54 -10.85
CA THR A 30 -0.14 -29.50 -11.83
C THR A 30 0.56 -28.34 -11.14
N PHE A 31 1.86 -28.15 -11.45
CA PHE A 31 2.65 -27.02 -10.98
C PHE A 31 2.69 -25.92 -12.04
N ARG A 32 2.62 -24.66 -11.61
CA ARG A 32 2.68 -23.50 -12.52
C ARG A 32 4.11 -23.17 -12.96
N PHE A 33 5.07 -23.44 -12.10
CA PHE A 33 6.46 -23.05 -12.33
C PHE A 33 7.40 -24.24 -12.12
N GLU A 34 8.49 -24.21 -12.88
CA GLU A 34 9.61 -25.11 -12.74
C GLU A 34 10.90 -24.32 -12.76
N ARG A 35 11.89 -24.75 -11.93
CA ARG A 35 13.13 -24.01 -11.78
C ARG A 35 14.30 -24.97 -11.51
N PRO A 36 15.37 -24.97 -12.33
CA PRO A 36 16.53 -25.78 -12.05
C PRO A 36 17.30 -25.25 -10.82
N ILE A 37 17.95 -26.15 -10.12
CA ILE A 37 18.84 -25.83 -9.01
C ILE A 37 20.25 -26.22 -9.41
N VAL A 38 21.16 -25.23 -9.37
CA VAL A 38 22.57 -25.43 -9.73
C VAL A 38 23.34 -25.82 -8.48
N THR A 39 23.89 -27.03 -8.48
CA THR A 39 24.69 -27.59 -7.38
C THR A 39 26.11 -27.91 -7.84
N SER A 40 27.07 -27.73 -6.96
CA SER A 40 28.47 -28.13 -7.17
C SER A 40 28.73 -29.56 -6.70
N GLY A 41 27.98 -30.54 -7.25
CA GLY A 41 28.07 -31.95 -6.86
C GLY A 41 26.95 -32.43 -5.94
N SER A 42 27.01 -33.69 -5.49
CA SER A 42 26.00 -34.31 -4.62
C SER A 42 26.25 -33.99 -3.14
N GLY A 43 25.27 -34.33 -2.30
CA GLY A 43 25.31 -34.18 -0.85
C GLY A 43 24.57 -32.95 -0.31
N PRO A 44 24.76 -32.60 0.98
CA PRO A 44 23.98 -31.56 1.62
C PRO A 44 24.16 -30.20 0.94
N ARG A 45 23.03 -29.52 0.68
CA ARG A 45 22.96 -28.17 0.09
C ARG A 45 21.92 -27.33 0.80
N ARG A 46 22.16 -26.03 0.88
CA ARG A 46 21.16 -25.05 1.29
C ARG A 46 20.83 -24.10 0.14
N LEU A 47 19.58 -23.67 0.09
CA LEU A 47 19.08 -22.70 -0.87
C LEU A 47 18.48 -21.52 -0.12
N ALA A 48 18.82 -20.31 -0.53
CA ALA A 48 18.13 -19.11 -0.06
C ALA A 48 16.77 -19.01 -0.73
N ILE A 49 15.76 -18.58 0.03
CA ILE A 49 14.46 -18.22 -0.53
C ILE A 49 14.60 -16.84 -1.18
N ASP A 50 14.11 -16.69 -2.38
CA ASP A 50 14.16 -15.44 -3.14
C ASP A 50 12.76 -14.90 -3.50
N VAL A 51 12.70 -13.70 -4.08
CA VAL A 51 11.44 -13.03 -4.40
C VAL A 51 10.60 -13.80 -5.42
N PRO A 52 11.15 -14.36 -6.52
CA PRO A 52 10.37 -15.17 -7.44
C PRO A 52 9.68 -16.38 -6.79
N LEU A 53 10.36 -17.04 -5.86
CA LEU A 53 9.77 -18.16 -5.13
C LEU A 53 8.67 -17.69 -4.17
N LEU A 54 8.91 -16.60 -3.42
CA LEU A 54 7.92 -16.02 -2.50
C LEU A 54 6.66 -15.53 -3.22
N ALA A 55 6.82 -14.97 -4.41
CA ALA A 55 5.71 -14.42 -5.18
C ALA A 55 4.82 -15.50 -5.83
N ALA A 56 5.35 -16.69 -6.07
CA ALA A 56 4.67 -17.70 -6.86
C ALA A 56 4.27 -18.96 -6.08
N ALA A 57 4.92 -19.24 -4.95
CA ALA A 57 4.60 -20.37 -4.09
C ALA A 57 3.60 -20.01 -2.98
N SER A 58 3.15 -21.01 -2.24
CA SER A 58 2.27 -20.80 -1.08
C SER A 58 2.90 -19.87 -0.05
N PRO A 59 2.21 -18.79 0.37
CA PRO A 59 2.79 -17.78 1.24
C PRO A 59 3.02 -18.27 2.67
N PHE A 60 3.95 -17.63 3.36
CA PHE A 60 4.14 -17.78 4.80
C PHE A 60 3.02 -17.08 5.56
N ARG A 61 2.61 -17.65 6.68
CA ARG A 61 1.85 -16.94 7.71
C ARG A 61 2.82 -16.11 8.53
N THR A 62 2.55 -14.83 8.66
CA THR A 62 3.36 -13.88 9.41
C THR A 62 2.68 -13.52 10.72
N THR A 63 3.41 -13.57 11.83
CA THR A 63 2.93 -13.13 13.14
C THR A 63 3.94 -12.16 13.73
N VAL A 64 3.52 -10.92 13.99
CA VAL A 64 4.36 -9.92 14.65
C VAL A 64 4.50 -10.30 16.12
N ARG A 65 5.71 -10.66 16.53
CA ARG A 65 6.04 -11.05 17.90
C ARG A 65 6.26 -9.83 18.79
N SER A 66 7.04 -8.88 18.30
CA SER A 66 7.36 -7.66 19.04
C SER A 66 7.60 -6.49 18.08
N ARG A 67 7.48 -5.29 18.62
CA ARG A 67 7.88 -4.04 17.98
C ARG A 67 8.88 -3.35 18.88
N ASP A 68 10.00 -2.98 18.30
CA ASP A 68 11.01 -2.19 19.01
C ASP A 68 10.43 -0.78 19.28
N PRO A 69 10.39 -0.31 20.53
CA PRO A 69 9.77 0.97 20.86
C PRO A 69 10.54 2.18 20.31
N GLU A 70 11.85 2.08 20.11
CA GLU A 70 12.71 3.17 19.65
C GLU A 70 12.76 3.24 18.10
N THR A 71 13.05 2.13 17.47
CA THR A 71 13.25 2.05 16.01
C THR A 71 11.97 1.70 15.26
N GLY A 72 10.95 1.20 15.96
CA GLY A 72 9.75 0.65 15.35
C GLY A 72 9.97 -0.67 14.60
N ALA A 73 11.16 -1.26 14.64
CA ALA A 73 11.46 -2.51 13.95
C ALA A 73 10.54 -3.65 14.41
N ARG A 74 10.18 -4.54 13.46
CA ARG A 74 9.28 -5.68 13.70
C ARG A 74 10.07 -6.96 13.81
N SER A 75 9.87 -7.70 14.88
CA SER A 75 10.26 -9.10 14.97
C SER A 75 9.07 -9.95 14.53
N VAL A 76 9.26 -10.75 13.48
CA VAL A 76 8.19 -11.52 12.85
C VAL A 76 8.51 -13.00 12.89
N ILE A 77 7.52 -13.81 13.26
CA ILE A 77 7.60 -15.27 13.16
C ILE A 77 6.94 -15.68 11.87
N LEU A 78 7.65 -16.47 11.07
CA LEU A 78 7.14 -17.09 9.86
C LEU A 78 6.73 -18.54 10.17
N SER A 79 5.56 -18.95 9.70
CA SER A 79 5.07 -20.32 9.84
C SER A 79 4.37 -20.80 8.58
N GLY A 80 4.44 -22.09 8.31
CA GLY A 80 3.97 -22.64 7.05
C GLY A 80 4.76 -22.08 5.86
N GLY A 81 4.10 -21.82 4.75
CA GLY A 81 4.75 -21.33 3.53
C GLY A 81 5.41 -22.43 2.70
N LEU A 82 5.60 -22.16 1.43
CA LEU A 82 6.17 -23.08 0.45
C LEU A 82 5.57 -24.50 0.49
N ARG A 83 4.31 -24.62 0.91
CA ARG A 83 3.61 -25.92 1.05
C ARG A 83 3.56 -26.71 -0.24
N ASP A 84 3.57 -26.01 -1.35
CA ASP A 84 3.49 -26.51 -2.71
C ASP A 84 4.86 -26.67 -3.38
N LEU A 85 5.95 -26.34 -2.69
CA LEU A 85 7.29 -26.62 -3.20
C LEU A 85 7.53 -28.12 -3.23
N ARG A 86 8.06 -28.63 -4.35
CA ARG A 86 8.57 -30.00 -4.50
C ARG A 86 9.88 -29.97 -5.25
N LEU A 87 10.81 -30.83 -4.82
CA LEU A 87 12.12 -30.98 -5.46
C LEU A 87 12.17 -32.33 -6.14
N TYR A 88 12.70 -32.39 -7.34
CA TYR A 88 12.79 -33.59 -8.16
C TYR A 88 14.21 -33.78 -8.65
N ASP A 89 14.65 -35.04 -8.72
CA ASP A 89 15.88 -35.42 -9.41
C ASP A 89 15.68 -35.44 -10.94
N ALA A 90 16.73 -35.74 -11.71
CA ALA A 90 16.66 -35.87 -13.15
C ALA A 90 15.80 -37.05 -13.62
N GLY A 91 15.59 -38.05 -12.78
CA GLY A 91 14.71 -39.18 -13.02
C GLY A 91 13.23 -38.89 -12.74
N GLY A 92 12.92 -37.71 -12.18
CA GLY A 92 11.56 -37.34 -11.80
C GLY A 92 11.11 -37.86 -10.42
N SER A 93 12.02 -38.41 -9.62
CA SER A 93 11.74 -38.83 -8.25
C SER A 93 11.76 -37.64 -7.31
N GLU A 94 10.78 -37.58 -6.41
CA GLU A 94 10.68 -36.49 -5.43
C GLU A 94 11.77 -36.62 -4.37
N ILE A 95 12.48 -35.51 -4.09
CA ILE A 95 13.56 -35.43 -3.12
C ILE A 95 13.09 -34.64 -1.89
N GLY A 96 13.26 -35.21 -0.71
CA GLY A 96 12.88 -34.57 0.55
C GLY A 96 13.73 -33.33 0.85
N TYR A 97 13.11 -32.31 1.46
CA TYR A 97 13.75 -31.08 1.91
C TYR A 97 13.20 -30.62 3.26
N LEU A 98 13.93 -29.76 3.93
CA LEU A 98 13.51 -29.10 5.17
C LEU A 98 13.59 -27.59 5.05
N LEU A 99 12.65 -26.89 5.68
CA LEU A 99 12.76 -25.47 5.95
C LEU A 99 13.40 -25.28 7.33
N ILE A 100 14.62 -24.77 7.37
CA ILE A 100 15.40 -24.58 8.59
C ILE A 100 15.56 -23.08 8.80
N GLY A 101 14.85 -22.54 9.80
CA GLY A 101 15.04 -21.19 10.33
C GLY A 101 15.79 -21.28 11.65
N GLY A 102 16.53 -20.27 11.98
CA GLY A 102 17.17 -20.15 13.29
C GLY A 102 17.27 -18.67 13.68
N PRO A 103 17.41 -18.39 14.98
CA PRO A 103 17.75 -17.04 15.39
C PRO A 103 19.04 -16.65 14.70
N LEU A 104 19.12 -15.41 14.23
CA LEU A 104 20.35 -14.85 13.75
C LEU A 104 21.38 -14.93 14.87
N PRO A 105 22.57 -15.49 14.63
CA PRO A 105 23.60 -15.50 15.64
C PRO A 105 23.92 -14.06 16.05
N GLU A 106 23.92 -13.79 17.34
CA GLU A 106 24.34 -12.49 17.84
C GLU A 106 25.86 -12.29 17.58
N PRO A 107 26.26 -11.04 17.22
CA PRO A 107 27.66 -10.76 17.03
C PRO A 107 28.42 -10.94 18.32
N ILE A 108 29.56 -11.62 18.24
CA ILE A 108 30.50 -11.74 19.35
C ILE A 108 31.47 -10.57 19.24
N TYR A 109 31.59 -9.76 20.28
CA TYR A 109 32.51 -8.62 20.33
C TYR A 109 33.72 -8.93 21.20
N THR A 110 34.88 -8.51 20.72
CA THR A 110 36.14 -8.50 21.48
C THR A 110 36.56 -7.04 21.64
N ASN A 111 36.74 -6.62 22.90
CA ASN A 111 37.23 -5.30 23.21
C ASN A 111 38.66 -5.12 22.73
N ALA A 112 38.93 -3.95 22.17
CA ALA A 112 40.24 -3.60 21.68
C ALA A 112 41.00 -2.70 22.67
N THR A 113 42.32 -2.82 22.72
CA THR A 113 43.19 -1.88 23.40
C THR A 113 43.42 -0.68 22.49
N ILE A 114 43.10 0.51 22.95
CA ILE A 114 43.26 1.73 22.18
C ILE A 114 44.71 2.20 22.20
N LEU A 115 45.26 2.41 21.01
CA LEU A 115 46.60 2.94 20.81
C LEU A 115 46.46 4.35 20.17
N PRO A 116 47.08 5.39 20.73
CA PRO A 116 47.01 6.72 20.16
C PRO A 116 47.72 6.80 18.81
N VAL A 117 47.15 7.54 17.88
CA VAL A 117 47.76 7.85 16.59
C VAL A 117 48.05 9.36 16.56
N LEU A 118 49.19 9.74 15.97
CA LEU A 118 49.50 11.13 15.73
C LEU A 118 48.47 11.76 14.78
N SER A 119 47.87 12.83 15.23
CA SER A 119 46.94 13.61 14.38
C SER A 119 47.74 14.40 13.32
N VAL A 120 47.18 14.44 12.14
CA VAL A 120 47.72 15.30 11.05
C VAL A 120 46.91 16.60 11.06
N ASP A 121 47.61 17.73 11.19
CA ASP A 121 47.03 19.07 11.11
C ASP A 121 47.83 19.87 10.07
N ASP A 122 47.58 19.62 8.81
CA ASP A 122 48.13 20.35 7.67
C ASP A 122 47.05 21.30 7.10
N LYS A 123 47.48 22.33 6.38
CA LYS A 123 46.57 23.31 5.76
C LYS A 123 45.49 22.70 4.86
N LYS A 124 45.72 21.49 4.36
CA LYS A 124 44.82 20.78 3.44
C LYS A 124 44.11 19.56 4.05
N ILE A 125 44.66 18.98 5.10
CA ILE A 125 44.18 17.70 5.67
C ILE A 125 44.24 17.81 7.20
N LYS A 126 43.10 17.74 7.83
CA LYS A 126 42.98 17.66 9.30
C LYS A 126 42.33 16.34 9.67
N THR A 127 43.13 15.44 10.22
CA THR A 127 42.63 14.14 10.62
C THR A 127 43.12 13.79 12.02
N SER A 128 42.27 13.13 12.77
CA SER A 128 42.63 12.46 14.02
C SER A 128 42.01 11.07 14.01
N GLY A 129 42.35 10.27 15.02
CA GLY A 129 41.86 8.90 15.09
C GLY A 129 42.60 8.09 16.13
N PHE A 130 42.49 6.80 16.04
CA PHE A 130 43.18 5.86 16.91
C PHE A 130 43.40 4.52 16.20
N GLU A 131 44.34 3.73 16.74
CA GLU A 131 44.46 2.32 16.42
C GLU A 131 43.86 1.48 17.54
N ALA A 132 43.31 0.34 17.18
CA ALA A 132 42.74 -0.63 18.10
C ALA A 132 43.49 -1.95 17.93
N ASP A 133 44.11 -2.47 19.00
CA ASP A 133 44.77 -3.77 19.02
C ASP A 133 43.82 -4.80 19.64
N LEU A 134 43.49 -5.84 18.92
CA LEU A 134 42.61 -6.94 19.34
C LEU A 134 43.37 -8.02 20.15
N GLY A 135 44.71 -7.86 20.32
CA GLY A 135 45.56 -8.81 21.00
C GLY A 135 46.03 -9.95 20.12
N GLU A 136 45.18 -10.51 19.32
CA GLU A 136 45.43 -11.58 18.34
C GLU A 136 44.74 -11.34 17.01
N PRO A 137 45.14 -12.00 15.92
CA PRO A 137 44.43 -11.94 14.66
C PRO A 137 43.01 -12.57 14.78
N LEU A 138 41.97 -11.80 14.58
CA LEU A 138 40.56 -12.24 14.62
C LEU A 138 39.88 -12.03 13.28
N THR A 139 39.04 -12.98 12.88
CA THR A 139 38.14 -12.78 11.74
C THR A 139 36.96 -11.95 12.20
N ILE A 140 36.81 -10.73 11.63
CA ILE A 140 35.82 -9.73 12.03
C ILE A 140 35.11 -9.17 10.80
N ASP A 141 33.90 -8.65 10.97
CA ASP A 141 33.07 -8.03 9.93
C ASP A 141 32.44 -6.71 10.38
N ARG A 142 32.73 -6.28 11.61
CA ARG A 142 32.20 -5.05 12.18
C ARG A 142 33.13 -4.45 13.23
N PHE A 143 32.98 -3.13 13.40
CA PHE A 143 33.76 -2.37 14.36
C PHE A 143 32.86 -1.33 15.04
N ARG A 144 32.75 -1.41 16.37
CA ARG A 144 31.94 -0.53 17.20
C ARG A 144 32.83 0.43 17.95
N VAL A 145 32.42 1.69 18.00
CA VAL A 145 33.14 2.75 18.73
C VAL A 145 32.19 3.37 19.73
N GLU A 146 32.63 3.42 20.99
CA GLU A 146 31.85 3.95 22.11
C GLU A 146 32.68 5.00 22.87
N GLY A 147 32.06 5.73 23.81
CA GLY A 147 32.74 6.70 24.66
C GLY A 147 33.07 8.04 24.00
N ILE A 148 32.62 8.28 22.77
CA ILE A 148 32.68 9.61 22.18
C ILE A 148 31.52 10.44 22.75
N ALA A 149 31.82 11.65 23.24
CA ALA A 149 30.78 12.53 23.79
C ALA A 149 29.81 12.99 22.69
N ALA A 150 28.53 12.74 22.89
CA ALA A 150 27.48 13.25 22.01
C ALA A 150 27.23 14.76 22.28
N PRO A 151 26.77 15.54 21.30
CA PRO A 151 26.45 15.15 19.92
C PRO A 151 27.69 15.13 19.01
N PHE A 152 27.82 14.13 18.15
CA PHE A 152 28.84 14.12 17.11
C PHE A 152 28.33 13.54 15.79
N LEU A 153 28.95 13.98 14.69
CA LEU A 153 28.78 13.44 13.34
C LEU A 153 30.13 13.50 12.65
N LYS A 154 30.69 12.32 12.29
CA LYS A 154 32.03 12.18 11.76
C LYS A 154 32.06 11.34 10.49
N ARG A 155 32.72 11.83 9.46
CA ARG A 155 33.16 11.01 8.35
C ARG A 155 34.39 10.24 8.78
N VAL A 156 34.44 8.96 8.49
CA VAL A 156 35.47 8.07 8.96
C VAL A 156 35.99 7.14 7.88
N ARG A 157 37.26 6.78 8.01
CA ARG A 157 37.90 5.74 7.23
C ARG A 157 38.37 4.64 8.20
N LEU A 158 38.09 3.39 7.86
CA LEU A 158 38.52 2.23 8.63
C LEU A 158 39.48 1.39 7.80
N GLU A 159 40.62 1.05 8.39
CA GLU A 159 41.63 0.20 7.79
C GLU A 159 41.96 -0.96 8.75
N GLY A 160 42.31 -2.12 8.20
CA GLY A 160 42.71 -3.32 8.95
C GLY A 160 44.12 -3.75 8.61
N SER A 161 44.86 -4.28 9.61
CA SER A 161 46.22 -4.78 9.43
C SER A 161 46.47 -6.01 10.29
N GLY A 162 47.31 -6.90 9.81
CA GLY A 162 47.84 -8.01 10.61
C GLY A 162 49.14 -7.67 11.36
N ASP A 163 49.94 -6.75 10.83
CA ASP A 163 51.32 -6.47 11.26
C ASP A 163 51.60 -5.00 11.62
N ARG A 164 50.57 -4.14 11.52
CA ARG A 164 50.64 -2.70 11.74
C ARG A 164 51.52 -1.93 10.74
N GLN A 165 51.98 -2.61 9.69
CA GLN A 165 52.77 -2.00 8.61
C GLN A 165 51.98 -1.94 7.28
N HIS A 166 51.29 -3.02 6.97
CA HIS A 166 50.45 -3.12 5.76
C HIS A 166 48.99 -2.96 6.11
N TRP A 167 48.35 -1.93 5.56
CA TRP A 167 46.97 -1.55 5.86
C TRP A 167 46.05 -1.79 4.65
N THR A 168 44.97 -2.45 4.89
CA THR A 168 43.88 -2.67 3.91
C THR A 168 42.69 -1.80 4.27
N THR A 169 42.21 -1.02 3.32
CA THR A 169 40.99 -0.22 3.53
C THR A 169 39.77 -1.12 3.62
N LEU A 170 39.08 -1.08 4.73
CA LEU A 170 37.86 -1.83 5.00
C LEU A 170 36.61 -0.99 4.71
N VAL A 171 36.61 0.29 5.12
CA VAL A 171 35.59 1.28 4.85
C VAL A 171 36.29 2.56 4.41
N ALA A 172 36.12 2.93 3.15
CA ALA A 172 36.80 4.11 2.58
C ALA A 172 36.10 5.41 2.99
N ASP A 173 34.78 5.41 3.06
CA ASP A 173 33.93 6.56 3.39
C ASP A 173 32.75 6.08 4.24
N GLY A 174 32.96 6.03 5.53
CA GLY A 174 31.96 5.66 6.53
C GLY A 174 31.51 6.85 7.34
N THR A 175 30.42 6.69 8.07
CA THR A 175 29.90 7.73 8.96
C THR A 175 29.61 7.15 10.32
N LEU A 176 30.12 7.82 11.37
CA LEU A 176 29.74 7.56 12.77
C LEU A 176 29.06 8.78 13.34
N PHE A 177 27.96 8.58 14.06
CA PHE A 177 27.22 9.69 14.66
C PHE A 177 26.44 9.25 15.91
N ASP A 178 26.25 10.20 16.80
CA ASP A 178 25.32 10.15 17.92
C ASP A 178 24.73 11.56 18.10
N LEU A 179 23.50 11.74 17.68
CA LEU A 179 22.75 12.99 17.66
C LEU A 179 21.45 12.80 18.47
N PRO A 180 21.49 12.94 19.79
CA PRO A 180 20.37 12.63 20.68
C PRO A 180 19.12 13.48 20.39
N ASP A 181 19.28 14.78 20.09
CA ASP A 181 18.18 15.68 19.81
C ASP A 181 17.42 15.29 18.54
N GLU A 182 18.15 14.80 17.54
CA GLU A 182 17.58 14.31 16.27
C GLU A 182 17.21 12.82 16.37
N ARG A 183 17.51 12.15 17.48
CA ARG A 183 17.31 10.70 17.68
C ARG A 183 17.97 9.86 16.58
N LEU A 184 19.18 10.22 16.20
CA LEU A 184 19.99 9.52 15.22
C LEU A 184 21.25 8.98 15.90
N ARG A 185 21.51 7.68 15.77
CA ARG A 185 22.68 7.03 16.34
C ARG A 185 23.21 5.94 15.43
N GLN A 186 24.49 5.99 15.11
CA GLN A 186 25.23 4.95 14.41
C GLN A 186 26.68 4.97 14.90
N ILE A 187 27.03 3.98 15.71
CA ILE A 187 28.37 3.85 16.31
C ILE A 187 29.09 2.60 15.83
N GLU A 188 28.56 1.92 14.84
CA GLU A 188 29.12 0.68 14.28
C GLU A 188 29.34 0.80 12.77
N LEU A 189 30.50 0.35 12.33
CA LEU A 189 30.85 0.19 10.92
C LEU A 189 30.81 -1.30 10.57
N ARG A 190 30.29 -1.64 9.39
CA ARG A 190 30.25 -3.01 8.86
C ARG A 190 31.07 -3.08 7.57
N PHE A 191 31.77 -4.20 7.38
CA PHE A 191 32.65 -4.41 6.24
C PHE A 191 32.70 -5.90 5.86
N ALA A 192 33.34 -6.21 4.74
CA ALA A 192 33.52 -7.60 4.33
C ALA A 192 34.39 -8.38 5.37
N PRO A 193 34.03 -9.61 5.76
CA PRO A 193 34.78 -10.39 6.71
C PRO A 193 36.27 -10.51 6.32
N GLY A 194 37.14 -10.28 7.27
CA GLY A 194 38.58 -10.39 7.09
C GLY A 194 39.28 -10.64 8.42
N THR A 195 40.52 -11.16 8.36
CA THR A 195 41.32 -11.48 9.56
C THR A 195 42.34 -10.39 9.82
N PHE A 196 42.16 -9.69 10.93
CA PHE A 196 42.99 -8.55 11.32
C PHE A 196 43.30 -8.61 12.83
N ARG A 197 44.47 -8.13 13.23
CA ARG A 197 44.81 -7.87 14.62
C ARG A 197 44.64 -6.39 14.96
N TYR A 198 45.01 -5.51 14.03
CA TYR A 198 44.97 -4.07 14.22
C TYR A 198 43.92 -3.43 13.33
N LEU A 199 43.20 -2.50 13.89
CA LEU A 199 42.27 -1.64 13.16
C LEU A 199 42.68 -0.19 13.35
N ARG A 200 42.68 0.61 12.28
CA ARG A 200 42.92 2.04 12.35
C ARG A 200 41.66 2.77 11.91
N LEU A 201 41.09 3.56 12.80
CA LEU A 201 39.99 4.45 12.52
C LEU A 201 40.54 5.87 12.43
N THR A 202 40.28 6.53 11.28
CA THR A 202 40.67 7.91 11.04
C THR A 202 39.40 8.70 10.73
N TRP A 203 39.25 9.85 11.37
CA TRP A 203 38.15 10.78 11.07
C TRP A 203 38.66 12.07 10.48
N ASP A 204 37.81 12.66 9.62
CA ASP A 204 38.05 13.95 9.03
C ASP A 204 37.63 15.06 10.02
N ASP A 205 38.58 15.90 10.42
CA ASP A 205 38.39 17.06 11.30
C ASP A 205 38.39 18.38 10.50
N SER A 206 38.37 18.34 9.16
CA SER A 206 38.43 19.55 8.33
C SER A 206 37.18 20.42 8.52
N HIS A 207 36.03 19.77 8.80
CA HIS A 207 34.73 20.43 8.91
C HIS A 207 34.02 20.17 10.25
N SER A 208 34.67 19.55 11.22
CA SER A 208 34.06 19.22 12.51
C SER A 208 35.07 19.30 13.66
N ALA A 209 34.58 19.61 14.85
CA ALA A 209 35.42 19.70 16.05
C ALA A 209 36.16 18.37 16.31
N ARG A 210 37.44 18.47 16.70
CA ARG A 210 38.24 17.30 17.06
C ARG A 210 37.61 16.53 18.22
N VAL A 211 37.64 15.19 18.17
CA VAL A 211 37.22 14.35 19.28
C VAL A 211 38.19 14.48 20.43
N SER A 212 37.75 14.96 21.56
CA SER A 212 38.57 15.19 22.77
C SER A 212 38.57 14.03 23.75
N SER A 213 37.57 13.13 23.67
CA SER A 213 37.45 11.98 24.54
C SER A 213 38.24 10.77 24.01
N THR A 214 38.78 9.95 24.91
CA THR A 214 39.37 8.67 24.53
C THR A 214 38.22 7.69 24.24
N PRO A 215 38.07 7.21 23.02
CA PRO A 215 37.02 6.24 22.68
C PRO A 215 37.31 4.88 23.25
N ALA A 216 36.27 4.07 23.44
CA ALA A 216 36.38 2.62 23.59
C ALA A 216 36.00 1.98 22.24
N ALA A 217 36.61 0.88 21.90
CA ALA A 217 36.29 0.17 20.67
C ALA A 217 36.23 -1.34 20.87
N ALA A 218 35.36 -1.99 20.15
CA ALA A 218 35.24 -3.43 20.09
C ALA A 218 35.10 -3.89 18.63
N ALA A 219 35.84 -4.90 18.25
CA ALA A 219 35.68 -5.57 16.99
C ALA A 219 34.72 -6.76 17.15
N GLY A 220 33.80 -6.92 16.22
CA GLY A 220 32.83 -7.98 16.25
C GLY A 220 32.97 -8.91 15.05
N ARG A 221 32.51 -10.11 15.25
CA ARG A 221 32.26 -11.07 14.18
C ARG A 221 30.87 -11.63 14.33
N LEU A 222 30.19 -11.84 13.23
CA LEU A 222 29.17 -12.87 13.21
C LEU A 222 29.88 -14.21 13.23
N PRO A 223 29.45 -15.21 14.02
CA PRO A 223 29.91 -16.57 13.86
C PRO A 223 29.87 -16.95 12.38
N GLN A 224 30.82 -17.80 11.92
CA GLN A 224 31.03 -18.12 10.47
C GLN A 224 29.79 -18.61 9.71
N SER A 225 28.72 -18.80 10.38
CA SER A 225 27.39 -19.00 9.88
C SER A 225 26.69 -17.66 9.57
N ALA A 226 27.40 -16.75 8.92
CA ALA A 226 26.84 -15.44 8.60
C ALA A 226 25.40 -15.57 8.10
N ALA A 227 24.49 -14.94 8.83
CA ALA A 227 23.17 -14.70 8.30
C ALA A 227 23.35 -14.07 6.92
N ALA A 228 22.69 -14.62 5.92
CA ALA A 228 22.60 -13.92 4.65
C ALA A 228 22.09 -12.49 4.93
N PRO A 229 22.57 -11.49 4.22
CA PRO A 229 22.00 -10.15 4.35
C PRO A 229 20.48 -10.28 4.15
N PRO A 230 19.66 -9.48 4.85
CA PRO A 230 18.21 -9.56 4.69
C PRO A 230 17.86 -9.44 3.21
N LEU A 231 16.94 -10.30 2.75
CA LEU A 231 16.46 -10.21 1.37
C LEU A 231 15.86 -8.82 1.15
N THR A 232 16.26 -8.18 0.07
CA THR A 232 15.73 -6.88 -0.34
C THR A 232 15.33 -6.91 -1.80
N THR A 233 14.37 -6.10 -2.20
CA THR A 233 13.98 -5.93 -3.60
C THR A 233 13.49 -4.51 -3.87
N ALA A 234 13.89 -3.95 -5.01
CA ALA A 234 13.33 -2.69 -5.47
C ALA A 234 11.87 -2.88 -5.88
N LEU A 235 11.03 -1.92 -5.52
CA LEU A 235 9.60 -1.92 -5.80
C LEU A 235 9.23 -0.87 -6.84
N VAL A 236 8.25 -1.19 -7.66
CA VAL A 236 7.65 -0.24 -8.59
C VAL A 236 6.65 0.62 -7.83
N PHE A 237 6.73 1.93 -8.01
CA PHE A 237 5.80 2.87 -7.38
C PHE A 237 5.45 4.01 -8.34
N GLU A 238 4.32 4.67 -8.06
CA GLU A 238 3.83 5.83 -8.80
C GLU A 238 3.38 6.92 -7.84
N ARG A 239 3.61 8.18 -8.22
CA ARG A 239 3.10 9.33 -7.47
C ARG A 239 1.60 9.47 -7.69
N ARG A 240 0.87 9.71 -6.61
CA ARG A 240 -0.60 9.91 -6.62
C ARG A 240 -0.96 11.37 -6.36
N ALA A 241 -2.21 11.72 -6.63
CA ALA A 241 -2.73 13.04 -6.29
C ALA A 241 -2.63 13.31 -4.79
N SER A 242 -2.28 14.54 -4.42
CA SER A 242 -2.09 14.93 -3.03
C SER A 242 -2.61 16.34 -2.81
N GLU A 243 -3.09 16.61 -1.61
CA GLU A 243 -3.29 17.96 -1.12
C GLU A 243 -1.94 18.63 -0.79
N PRO A 244 -1.93 19.98 -0.66
CA PRO A 244 -0.77 20.71 -0.18
C PRO A 244 -0.28 20.18 1.18
N GLY A 245 1.02 20.07 1.35
CA GLY A 245 1.64 19.54 2.56
C GLY A 245 1.73 18.01 2.63
N PHE A 246 1.35 17.29 1.56
CA PHE A 246 1.45 15.84 1.49
C PHE A 246 2.04 15.37 0.15
N SER A 247 2.79 14.28 0.21
CA SER A 247 3.19 13.48 -0.95
C SER A 247 2.63 12.07 -0.81
N ARG A 248 1.98 11.54 -1.87
CA ARG A 248 1.41 10.19 -1.88
C ARG A 248 1.95 9.37 -3.01
N PHE A 249 2.18 8.10 -2.72
CA PHE A 249 2.71 7.14 -3.68
C PHE A 249 1.96 5.82 -3.53
N ARG A 250 1.66 5.17 -4.64
CA ARG A 250 1.18 3.80 -4.69
C ARG A 250 2.33 2.88 -5.03
N ILE A 251 2.54 1.85 -4.23
CA ILE A 251 3.61 0.87 -4.36
C ILE A 251 2.99 -0.46 -4.76
N ASN A 252 3.49 -1.07 -5.83
CA ASN A 252 3.05 -2.38 -6.30
C ASN A 252 4.05 -3.44 -5.83
N LEU A 253 3.55 -4.44 -5.14
CA LEU A 253 4.32 -5.59 -4.68
C LEU A 253 4.26 -6.71 -5.73
N PRO A 254 5.29 -7.57 -5.82
CA PRO A 254 5.28 -8.73 -6.72
C PRO A 254 4.13 -9.71 -6.45
N ALA A 255 3.66 -9.80 -5.20
CA ALA A 255 2.52 -10.60 -4.78
C ALA A 255 1.95 -10.10 -3.45
N GLY A 256 0.78 -10.58 -3.06
CA GLY A 256 0.27 -10.44 -1.70
C GLY A 256 0.97 -11.37 -0.70
N HIS A 257 0.76 -11.13 0.58
CA HIS A 257 1.29 -11.92 1.71
C HIS A 257 2.82 -12.07 1.74
N LEU A 258 3.56 -11.11 1.18
CA LEU A 258 5.01 -11.10 1.28
C LEU A 258 5.45 -10.72 2.69
N PRO A 259 6.44 -11.40 3.28
CA PRO A 259 6.91 -11.12 4.64
C PRO A 259 7.83 -9.88 4.68
N ILE A 260 7.33 -8.75 4.19
CA ILE A 260 8.04 -7.46 4.20
C ILE A 260 7.86 -6.82 5.58
N VAL A 261 8.95 -6.37 6.18
CA VAL A 261 8.95 -5.77 7.54
C VAL A 261 9.36 -4.30 7.56
N ALA A 262 9.89 -3.80 6.45
CA ALA A 262 10.22 -2.38 6.30
C ALA A 262 10.32 -1.98 4.82
N LEU A 263 10.22 -0.67 4.57
CA LEU A 263 10.55 -0.02 3.30
C LEU A 263 11.74 0.90 3.52
N ASP A 264 12.79 0.77 2.73
CA ASP A 264 13.88 1.73 2.63
C ASP A 264 13.57 2.73 1.52
N LEU A 265 13.53 4.01 1.87
CA LEU A 265 13.18 5.08 0.96
C LEU A 265 14.44 5.78 0.46
N ASP A 266 14.62 5.82 -0.85
CA ASP A 266 15.69 6.58 -1.49
C ASP A 266 15.19 7.99 -1.81
N VAL A 267 15.70 8.95 -1.04
CA VAL A 267 15.37 10.38 -1.18
C VAL A 267 16.67 11.14 -1.41
N PRO A 268 16.84 11.82 -2.54
CA PRO A 268 18.03 12.60 -2.81
C PRO A 268 18.17 13.79 -1.84
N ALA A 269 19.37 14.31 -1.71
CA ALA A 269 19.58 15.56 -1.02
C ALA A 269 18.98 16.72 -1.87
N SER A 270 18.06 17.48 -1.27
CA SER A 270 17.50 18.65 -1.93
C SER A 270 18.31 19.90 -1.58
N PRO A 271 18.78 20.68 -2.58
CA PRO A 271 19.44 21.95 -2.31
C PRO A 271 18.55 22.94 -1.52
N ALA A 272 17.25 22.91 -1.76
CA ALA A 272 16.29 23.81 -1.10
C ALA A 272 16.17 23.59 0.42
N SER A 273 16.47 22.37 0.92
CA SER A 273 16.46 22.05 2.36
C SER A 273 17.87 21.92 2.94
N GLY A 274 18.93 22.26 2.20
CA GLY A 274 20.31 21.96 2.61
C GLY A 274 20.56 20.46 2.81
N GLY A 275 19.75 19.61 2.19
CA GLY A 275 19.81 18.15 2.33
C GLY A 275 19.08 17.60 3.55
N HIS A 276 18.59 18.45 4.47
CA HIS A 276 17.87 18.01 5.67
C HIS A 276 16.49 17.42 5.34
N ILE A 277 16.08 16.45 6.12
CA ILE A 277 14.74 15.82 6.04
C ILE A 277 14.21 15.65 7.46
N LEU A 278 12.96 16.08 7.68
CA LEU A 278 12.15 15.75 8.84
C LEU A 278 10.70 15.63 8.36
N ARG A 279 10.23 14.41 8.15
CA ARG A 279 8.91 14.12 7.60
C ARG A 279 8.27 12.94 8.32
N GLN A 280 6.98 13.00 8.55
CA GLN A 280 6.20 11.83 8.96
C GLN A 280 5.86 11.01 7.71
N ALA A 281 6.10 9.71 7.77
CA ALA A 281 5.70 8.77 6.72
C ALA A 281 4.77 7.71 7.30
N ARG A 282 3.74 7.34 6.54
CA ARG A 282 2.75 6.31 6.88
C ARG A 282 2.55 5.39 5.69
N VAL A 283 2.39 4.11 5.94
CA VAL A 283 2.08 3.13 4.90
C VAL A 283 0.79 2.41 5.23
N PHE A 284 -0.07 2.27 4.23
CA PHE A 284 -1.40 1.69 4.32
C PHE A 284 -1.57 0.56 3.32
N GLN A 285 -2.52 -0.33 3.61
CA GLN A 285 -3.08 -1.27 2.64
C GLN A 285 -4.61 -1.21 2.69
N PRO A 286 -5.33 -1.57 1.62
CA PRO A 286 -6.77 -1.73 1.68
C PRO A 286 -7.14 -2.92 2.58
N GLN A 287 -8.15 -2.76 3.43
CA GLN A 287 -8.70 -3.82 4.28
C GLN A 287 -10.21 -3.86 4.19
N LEU A 288 -10.77 -5.06 4.07
CA LEU A 288 -12.23 -5.23 4.08
C LEU A 288 -12.80 -4.92 5.46
N THR A 289 -13.73 -3.96 5.51
CA THR A 289 -14.51 -3.61 6.70
C THR A 289 -15.99 -3.66 6.32
N GLY A 290 -16.68 -4.71 6.76
CA GLY A 290 -18.02 -5.00 6.25
C GLY A 290 -17.98 -5.41 4.78
N THR A 291 -18.43 -4.53 3.88
CA THR A 291 -18.44 -4.76 2.42
C THR A 291 -17.61 -3.72 1.65
N GLU A 292 -16.80 -2.94 2.36
CA GLU A 292 -15.97 -1.88 1.80
C GLU A 292 -14.51 -2.10 2.13
N LEU A 293 -13.65 -1.68 1.22
CA LEU A 293 -12.22 -1.63 1.42
C LEU A 293 -11.85 -0.25 1.96
N VAL A 294 -11.24 -0.20 3.14
CA VAL A 294 -10.77 1.04 3.77
C VAL A 294 -9.26 0.97 4.02
N PRO A 295 -8.55 2.10 4.02
CA PRO A 295 -7.12 2.13 4.32
C PRO A 295 -6.83 1.65 5.75
N ARG A 296 -5.97 0.64 5.90
CA ARG A 296 -5.43 0.16 7.17
C ARG A 296 -3.98 0.55 7.31
N LEU A 297 -3.63 1.20 8.41
CA LEU A 297 -2.24 1.55 8.72
C LEU A 297 -1.41 0.29 9.03
N LEU A 298 -0.31 0.11 8.32
CA LEU A 298 0.67 -0.96 8.55
C LEU A 298 1.88 -0.46 9.35
N GLY A 299 2.29 0.79 9.14
CA GLY A 299 3.45 1.35 9.80
C GLY A 299 3.56 2.85 9.64
N GLN A 300 4.28 3.46 10.58
CA GLN A 300 4.59 4.88 10.54
C GLN A 300 5.97 5.11 11.12
N SER A 301 6.66 6.12 10.61
CA SER A 301 7.98 6.53 11.11
C SER A 301 8.25 7.98 10.76
N THR A 302 9.13 8.62 11.51
CA THR A 302 9.69 9.91 11.13
C THR A 302 10.95 9.70 10.31
N LEU A 303 10.89 10.07 9.04
CA LEU A 303 12.05 10.10 8.16
C LEU A 303 12.95 11.26 8.57
N ARG A 304 14.24 10.98 8.76
CA ARG A 304 15.20 11.97 9.24
C ARG A 304 16.48 11.93 8.41
N ARG A 305 16.98 13.11 8.09
CA ARG A 305 18.33 13.34 7.60
C ARG A 305 18.85 14.65 8.14
N VAL A 306 19.98 14.59 8.77
CA VAL A 306 20.73 15.77 9.22
C VAL A 306 22.01 15.84 8.45
N VAL A 307 22.31 17.00 7.90
CA VAL A 307 23.56 17.29 7.18
C VAL A 307 24.32 18.33 7.96
N ARG A 308 25.56 18.05 8.27
CA ARG A 308 26.49 19.01 8.88
C ARG A 308 27.74 19.01 8.03
N ASP A 309 28.07 20.18 7.52
CA ASP A 309 29.11 20.35 6.51
C ASP A 309 28.80 19.49 5.26
N ASP A 310 29.57 18.46 4.99
CA ASP A 310 29.37 17.52 3.88
C ASP A 310 29.01 16.08 4.34
N VAL A 311 28.75 15.93 5.64
CA VAL A 311 28.43 14.61 6.25
C VAL A 311 26.95 14.53 6.59
N ALA A 312 26.31 13.43 6.18
CA ALA A 312 24.89 13.18 6.43
C ALA A 312 24.68 12.00 7.36
N ALA A 313 23.81 12.19 8.36
CA ALA A 313 23.21 11.13 9.16
C ALA A 313 21.77 10.93 8.72
N SER A 314 21.38 9.71 8.37
CA SER A 314 20.07 9.42 7.79
C SER A 314 19.39 8.24 8.45
N ALA A 315 18.08 8.36 8.68
CA ALA A 315 17.17 7.28 9.04
C ALA A 315 15.92 7.40 8.15
N LEU A 316 15.95 6.73 6.99
CA LEU A 316 14.90 6.78 5.96
C LEU A 316 14.17 5.45 5.82
N ARG A 317 14.28 4.58 6.82
CA ARG A 317 13.57 3.31 6.89
C ARG A 317 12.21 3.50 7.53
N LEU A 318 11.18 2.96 6.88
CA LEU A 318 9.81 2.90 7.39
C LEU A 318 9.47 1.46 7.80
N PRO A 319 9.58 1.12 9.09
CA PRO A 319 9.18 -0.19 9.59
C PRO A 319 7.67 -0.38 9.48
N MET A 320 7.24 -1.59 9.10
CA MET A 320 5.83 -1.89 8.90
C MET A 320 5.47 -3.33 9.29
N ASP A 321 4.20 -3.56 9.56
CA ASP A 321 3.67 -4.92 9.69
C ASP A 321 3.64 -5.57 8.31
N PRO A 322 3.89 -6.89 8.18
CA PRO A 322 3.86 -7.57 6.90
C PRO A 322 2.52 -7.37 6.17
N PRO A 323 2.56 -6.96 4.90
CA PRO A 323 1.35 -6.75 4.11
C PRO A 323 0.69 -8.08 3.72
N THR A 324 -0.62 -8.05 3.57
CA THR A 324 -1.40 -9.15 2.99
C THR A 324 -1.77 -8.88 1.54
N GLU A 325 -1.68 -7.62 1.12
CA GLU A 325 -2.15 -7.13 -0.16
C GLU A 325 -0.99 -6.90 -1.14
N ALA A 326 -1.29 -6.89 -2.43
CA ALA A 326 -0.30 -6.63 -3.48
C ALA A 326 -0.09 -5.13 -3.76
N GLN A 327 -0.86 -4.24 -3.14
CA GLN A 327 -0.72 -2.80 -3.27
C GLN A 327 -0.62 -2.13 -1.91
N LEU A 328 0.28 -1.16 -1.80
CA LEU A 328 0.45 -0.31 -0.62
C LEU A 328 0.32 1.14 -1.03
N ASP A 329 -0.24 1.95 -0.13
CA ASP A 329 -0.28 3.41 -0.28
C ASP A 329 0.67 4.03 0.76
N LEU A 330 1.67 4.78 0.29
CA LEU A 330 2.62 5.52 1.11
C LEU A 330 2.21 6.99 1.12
N GLU A 331 2.04 7.53 2.31
CA GLU A 331 1.75 8.93 2.58
C GLU A 331 2.92 9.57 3.34
N ILE A 332 3.37 10.71 2.88
CA ILE A 332 4.41 11.52 3.52
C ILE A 332 3.84 12.91 3.81
N GLU A 333 3.91 13.32 5.05
CA GLU A 333 3.51 14.66 5.49
C GLU A 333 4.67 15.63 5.29
N ASP A 334 4.57 16.46 4.25
CA ASP A 334 5.59 17.44 3.89
C ASP A 334 5.48 18.73 4.71
N GLY A 335 4.27 19.04 5.24
CA GLY A 335 3.98 20.31 5.91
C GLY A 335 4.19 21.50 4.98
N ASP A 336 4.92 22.49 5.42
CA ASP A 336 5.26 23.69 4.65
C ASP A 336 6.48 23.52 3.74
N ASN A 337 7.03 22.31 3.65
CA ASN A 337 8.18 22.06 2.81
C ASN A 337 7.78 21.63 1.39
N PRO A 338 8.69 21.75 0.41
CA PRO A 338 8.46 21.20 -0.91
C PRO A 338 8.11 19.71 -0.86
N PRO A 339 7.26 19.22 -1.77
CA PRO A 339 6.94 17.80 -1.90
C PRO A 339 8.20 16.94 -1.98
N LEU A 340 8.23 15.84 -1.24
CA LEU A 340 9.38 14.94 -1.21
C LEU A 340 9.62 14.32 -2.58
N ASP A 341 10.88 14.38 -3.05
CA ASP A 341 11.34 13.70 -4.25
C ASP A 341 11.78 12.27 -3.88
N LEU A 342 10.89 11.28 -4.13
CA LEU A 342 11.16 9.87 -3.89
C LEU A 342 11.71 9.25 -5.17
N ARG A 343 12.94 8.72 -5.14
CA ARG A 343 13.60 8.08 -6.29
C ARG A 343 13.50 6.57 -6.28
N GLY A 344 13.45 5.97 -5.10
CA GLY A 344 13.41 4.54 -4.96
C GLY A 344 12.70 4.08 -3.71
N VAL A 345 12.10 2.90 -3.78
CA VAL A 345 11.53 2.17 -2.64
C VAL A 345 12.06 0.76 -2.68
N THR A 346 12.69 0.34 -1.60
CA THR A 346 13.24 -1.02 -1.46
C THR A 346 12.53 -1.74 -0.32
N ALA A 347 11.92 -2.88 -0.60
CA ALA A 347 11.36 -3.74 0.42
C ALA A 347 12.47 -4.48 1.19
N VAL A 348 12.32 -4.55 2.50
CA VAL A 348 13.16 -5.35 3.40
C VAL A 348 12.31 -6.48 3.95
N PHE A 349 12.73 -7.71 3.74
CA PHE A 349 12.00 -8.90 4.17
C PHE A 349 12.39 -9.32 5.58
N ALA A 350 11.50 -10.05 6.25
CA ALA A 350 11.79 -10.75 7.49
C ALA A 350 12.86 -11.83 7.24
N ASP A 351 13.48 -12.31 8.31
CA ASP A 351 14.43 -13.41 8.24
C ASP A 351 13.74 -14.67 7.72
N LEU A 352 14.20 -15.15 6.57
CA LEU A 352 13.63 -16.30 5.87
C LEU A 352 14.39 -17.59 6.28
N PRO A 353 13.69 -18.74 6.36
CA PRO A 353 14.35 -20.01 6.55
C PRO A 353 15.16 -20.40 5.31
N TRP A 354 16.15 -21.24 5.51
CA TRP A 354 16.87 -21.91 4.43
C TRP A 354 16.13 -23.18 4.01
N ILE A 355 16.16 -23.48 2.72
CA ILE A 355 15.75 -24.79 2.19
C ILE A 355 16.98 -25.71 2.24
N TYR A 356 16.93 -26.74 3.08
CA TYR A 356 17.95 -27.78 3.15
C TYR A 356 17.55 -28.98 2.30
N VAL A 357 18.47 -29.54 1.53
CA VAL A 357 18.25 -30.71 0.68
C VAL A 357 19.54 -31.53 0.55
N GLU A 358 19.38 -32.84 0.48
CA GLU A 358 20.45 -33.75 0.06
C GLU A 358 20.40 -33.86 -1.49
N ALA A 359 21.30 -33.11 -2.15
CA ALA A 359 21.27 -33.00 -3.60
C ALA A 359 21.85 -34.30 -4.23
N PRO A 360 21.12 -34.91 -5.20
CA PRO A 360 21.63 -36.04 -5.94
C PRO A 360 22.67 -35.59 -6.98
N ALA A 361 23.52 -36.53 -7.45
CA ALA A 361 24.48 -36.23 -8.49
C ALA A 361 23.83 -35.97 -9.88
N SER A 362 22.60 -36.40 -10.07
CA SER A 362 21.86 -36.30 -11.31
C SER A 362 21.27 -34.94 -11.65
N GLY A 363 21.42 -33.97 -10.73
CA GLY A 363 20.77 -32.65 -10.83
C GLY A 363 19.48 -32.56 -10.06
N LEU A 364 19.01 -31.32 -9.85
CA LEU A 364 17.84 -31.03 -9.01
C LEU A 364 16.97 -29.96 -9.65
N THR A 365 15.66 -30.16 -9.61
CA THR A 365 14.66 -29.24 -10.17
C THR A 365 13.55 -28.98 -9.14
N ALA A 366 13.22 -27.73 -8.90
CA ALA A 366 12.10 -27.32 -8.07
C ALA A 366 10.84 -27.10 -8.90
N ARG A 367 9.67 -27.53 -8.39
CA ARG A 367 8.34 -27.23 -8.94
C ARG A 367 7.46 -26.61 -7.86
N TYR A 368 6.70 -25.58 -8.21
CA TYR A 368 5.86 -24.83 -7.26
C TYR A 368 4.72 -24.09 -7.98
N GLY A 369 3.89 -23.39 -7.22
CA GLY A 369 2.74 -22.64 -7.75
C GLY A 369 1.44 -23.44 -7.79
N ASN A 370 1.31 -24.49 -6.97
CA ASN A 370 0.07 -25.21 -6.76
C ASN A 370 -0.41 -25.10 -5.32
N THR A 371 -1.16 -24.05 -5.03
CA THR A 371 -1.61 -23.70 -3.67
C THR A 371 -2.59 -24.71 -3.02
N THR A 372 -3.07 -25.70 -3.79
CA THR A 372 -3.97 -26.75 -3.28
C THR A 372 -3.21 -27.88 -2.57
N LEU A 373 -1.89 -27.96 -2.79
CA LEU A 373 -1.08 -29.01 -2.16
C LEU A 373 -0.91 -28.80 -0.67
N ALA A 374 -0.97 -29.91 0.06
CA ALA A 374 -0.64 -29.95 1.48
C ALA A 374 0.89 -29.87 1.68
N THR A 375 1.28 -29.45 2.87
CA THR A 375 2.71 -29.46 3.28
C THR A 375 3.25 -30.88 3.20
N PRO A 376 4.38 -31.11 2.49
CA PRO A 376 4.99 -32.41 2.42
C PRO A 376 5.58 -32.81 3.78
N ARG A 377 5.68 -34.10 4.01
CA ARG A 377 6.35 -34.68 5.19
C ARG A 377 7.38 -35.66 4.72
N TYR A 378 8.64 -35.42 5.09
CA TYR A 378 9.75 -36.25 4.69
C TYR A 378 10.44 -36.83 5.91
N ASP A 379 10.97 -38.04 5.80
CA ASP A 379 11.69 -38.74 6.90
C ASP A 379 12.95 -38.00 7.34
N ILE A 380 13.51 -37.17 6.48
CA ILE A 380 14.67 -36.31 6.80
C ILE A 380 14.38 -35.33 7.95
N GLU A 381 13.11 -35.14 8.34
CA GLU A 381 12.74 -34.37 9.53
C GLU A 381 13.39 -34.89 10.80
N ALA A 382 13.68 -36.19 10.88
CA ALA A 382 14.37 -36.81 12.01
C ALA A 382 15.82 -36.30 12.20
N GLU A 383 16.43 -35.75 11.17
CA GLU A 383 17.79 -35.21 11.21
C GLU A 383 17.84 -33.70 11.48
N ARG A 384 16.70 -33.02 11.61
CA ARG A 384 16.58 -31.55 11.73
C ARG A 384 17.56 -30.95 12.76
N ASP A 385 17.60 -31.50 13.96
CA ASP A 385 18.39 -30.96 15.08
C ASP A 385 19.89 -31.17 14.90
N ARG A 386 20.29 -32.05 13.98
CA ARG A 386 21.72 -32.33 13.67
C ARG A 386 22.24 -31.43 12.55
N ILE A 387 21.35 -30.80 11.77
CA ILE A 387 21.73 -30.00 10.61
C ILE A 387 22.17 -28.60 11.05
N GLN A 388 23.44 -28.34 10.93
CA GLN A 388 24.01 -27.00 11.11
C GLN A 388 23.91 -26.25 9.78
N ILE A 389 22.74 -25.71 9.47
CA ILE A 389 22.38 -25.13 8.15
C ILE A 389 23.43 -24.13 7.65
N HIS A 390 24.09 -23.43 8.54
CA HIS A 390 25.04 -22.40 8.18
C HIS A 390 26.39 -22.97 7.66
N THR A 391 26.74 -24.18 8.00
CA THR A 391 27.96 -24.83 7.49
C THR A 391 27.72 -25.54 6.16
N VAL A 392 26.46 -25.70 5.76
CA VAL A 392 26.07 -26.40 4.52
C VAL A 392 26.40 -25.53 3.32
N PRO A 393 27.05 -26.07 2.26
CA PRO A 393 27.34 -25.33 1.04
C PRO A 393 26.05 -24.80 0.38
N GLN A 394 26.10 -23.58 -0.14
CA GLN A 394 24.97 -22.96 -0.80
C GLN A 394 24.87 -23.39 -2.27
N ALA A 395 23.67 -23.78 -2.70
CA ALA A 395 23.30 -23.95 -4.08
C ALA A 395 22.64 -22.67 -4.64
N ALA A 396 22.58 -22.55 -5.96
CA ALA A 396 21.99 -21.40 -6.63
C ALA A 396 20.73 -21.78 -7.39
N TRP A 397 19.80 -20.83 -7.49
CA TRP A 397 18.63 -20.93 -8.35
C TRP A 397 19.00 -20.64 -9.80
N GLY A 398 18.49 -21.45 -10.72
CA GLY A 398 18.41 -21.07 -12.14
C GLY A 398 17.18 -20.19 -12.40
N GLU A 399 16.93 -19.85 -13.67
CA GLU A 399 15.80 -19.04 -14.05
C GLU A 399 14.46 -19.79 -13.91
N PRO A 400 13.41 -19.16 -13.35
CA PRO A 400 12.08 -19.74 -13.28
C PRO A 400 11.46 -19.85 -14.68
N ARG A 401 10.77 -20.96 -14.96
CA ARG A 401 10.05 -21.20 -16.20
C ARG A 401 8.59 -21.51 -15.90
N ALA A 402 7.68 -20.89 -16.64
CA ALA A 402 6.27 -21.28 -16.63
C ALA A 402 6.13 -22.65 -17.31
N ARG A 403 5.27 -23.51 -16.81
CA ARG A 403 4.98 -24.82 -17.40
C ARG A 403 3.75 -24.70 -18.31
N ALA A 404 3.86 -25.18 -19.54
CA ALA A 404 2.79 -25.13 -20.54
C ALA A 404 1.49 -25.87 -20.09
N GLU A 405 1.62 -26.92 -19.27
CA GLU A 405 0.47 -27.63 -18.68
C GLU A 405 -0.34 -26.75 -17.73
N ALA A 406 0.29 -25.76 -17.11
CA ALA A 406 -0.36 -24.83 -16.23
C ALA A 406 -1.05 -23.67 -16.98
N GLU A 407 -0.56 -23.32 -18.16
CA GLU A 407 -1.26 -22.33 -19.02
C GLU A 407 -2.63 -22.86 -19.44
N ASN A 408 -2.76 -24.15 -19.71
CA ASN A 408 -4.04 -24.81 -19.99
C ASN A 408 -4.92 -24.97 -18.75
N ALA A 409 -4.33 -25.09 -17.55
CA ALA A 409 -5.04 -25.17 -16.28
C ALA A 409 -5.36 -23.77 -15.70
N ALA A 410 -4.57 -22.75 -16.04
CA ALA A 410 -4.85 -21.35 -15.64
C ALA A 410 -6.10 -20.77 -16.33
N GLY A 411 -6.65 -21.48 -17.34
CA GLY A 411 -7.96 -21.19 -17.90
C GLY A 411 -9.14 -21.46 -16.95
N VAL A 412 -8.89 -22.12 -15.80
CA VAL A 412 -9.87 -22.29 -14.74
C VAL A 412 -9.39 -21.47 -13.53
N ALA A 413 -9.42 -20.13 -13.65
CA ALA A 413 -9.54 -19.32 -12.45
C ALA A 413 -10.71 -19.91 -11.63
N PRO A 414 -10.59 -20.05 -10.29
CA PRO A 414 -11.73 -20.47 -9.48
C PRO A 414 -12.90 -19.60 -9.91
N PRO A 415 -14.11 -20.16 -10.08
CA PRO A 415 -15.24 -19.40 -10.55
C PRO A 415 -15.52 -18.30 -9.55
N LEU A 416 -14.88 -17.15 -9.77
CA LEU A 416 -15.33 -15.91 -9.15
C LEU A 416 -16.78 -15.76 -9.59
N PRO A 417 -17.72 -15.42 -8.71
CA PRO A 417 -19.07 -15.08 -9.12
C PRO A 417 -18.96 -13.93 -10.13
N THR A 418 -18.97 -14.29 -11.40
CA THR A 418 -18.78 -13.34 -12.51
C THR A 418 -20.04 -12.53 -12.75
N PHE A 419 -21.20 -13.06 -12.32
CA PHE A 419 -22.49 -12.44 -12.55
C PHE A 419 -23.38 -12.55 -11.32
N GLY A 420 -24.11 -11.47 -11.04
CA GLY A 420 -25.20 -11.41 -10.09
C GLY A 420 -26.56 -11.56 -10.78
N ALA A 421 -27.62 -11.18 -10.07
CA ALA A 421 -28.97 -11.19 -10.59
C ALA A 421 -29.13 -10.19 -11.75
N SER A 422 -30.09 -10.46 -12.64
CA SER A 422 -30.48 -9.50 -13.69
C SER A 422 -31.08 -8.24 -13.07
N LEU A 423 -30.80 -7.10 -13.66
CA LEU A 423 -31.24 -5.80 -13.18
C LEU A 423 -31.69 -4.91 -14.35
N ASP A 424 -32.90 -4.42 -14.31
CA ASP A 424 -33.38 -3.41 -15.23
C ASP A 424 -32.72 -2.06 -14.92
N THR A 425 -31.96 -1.55 -15.88
CA THR A 425 -31.24 -0.26 -15.76
C THR A 425 -32.08 0.94 -16.24
N SER A 426 -33.26 0.75 -16.79
CA SER A 426 -34.13 1.83 -17.33
C SER A 426 -34.58 2.81 -16.25
N ALA A 427 -34.69 2.37 -15.00
CA ALA A 427 -35.12 3.21 -13.87
C ALA A 427 -33.98 4.03 -13.23
N PHE A 428 -32.73 3.91 -13.72
CA PHE A 428 -31.60 4.72 -13.27
C PHE A 428 -31.57 6.05 -14.03
N ARG A 429 -31.06 7.10 -13.39
CA ARG A 429 -30.96 8.43 -14.02
C ARG A 429 -29.77 8.55 -14.96
N TYR A 430 -28.69 7.86 -14.64
CA TYR A 430 -27.42 7.96 -15.37
C TYR A 430 -26.82 6.60 -15.65
N VAL A 431 -26.21 6.49 -16.83
CA VAL A 431 -25.44 5.32 -17.25
C VAL A 431 -24.13 5.77 -17.88
N ARG A 432 -23.05 5.04 -17.58
CA ARG A 432 -21.72 5.27 -18.15
C ARG A 432 -21.11 3.96 -18.63
N THR A 433 -20.38 4.02 -19.73
CA THR A 433 -19.67 2.86 -20.24
C THR A 433 -18.31 2.74 -19.58
N VAL A 434 -17.93 1.53 -19.23
CA VAL A 434 -16.55 1.19 -18.85
C VAL A 434 -15.79 0.87 -20.14
N PRO A 435 -14.75 1.63 -20.52
CA PRO A 435 -14.00 1.39 -21.76
C PRO A 435 -13.60 -0.05 -21.93
N ALA A 436 -13.69 -0.57 -23.17
CA ALA A 436 -13.30 -1.94 -23.49
C ALA A 436 -11.85 -2.23 -23.12
N GLY A 437 -11.52 -3.48 -22.81
CA GLY A 437 -10.17 -3.88 -22.42
C GLY A 437 -10.05 -5.37 -22.13
N SER A 438 -8.84 -5.81 -21.82
CA SER A 438 -8.54 -7.22 -21.52
C SER A 438 -9.27 -7.68 -20.25
N ALA A 439 -9.56 -8.99 -20.20
CA ALA A 439 -10.07 -9.64 -18.99
C ALA A 439 -9.12 -9.48 -17.81
N GLY A 440 -9.65 -9.59 -16.61
CA GLY A 440 -8.90 -9.54 -15.37
C GLY A 440 -9.45 -8.54 -14.33
N LEU A 441 -8.70 -8.34 -13.28
CA LEU A 441 -9.07 -7.43 -12.20
C LEU A 441 -8.90 -5.98 -12.67
N ILE A 442 -9.98 -5.19 -12.57
CA ILE A 442 -9.97 -3.77 -12.86
C ILE A 442 -10.46 -2.95 -11.67
N ALA A 443 -10.00 -1.70 -11.59
CA ALA A 443 -10.43 -0.71 -10.63
C ALA A 443 -11.01 0.49 -11.40
N VAL A 444 -12.30 0.74 -11.24
CA VAL A 444 -13.00 1.86 -11.91
C VAL A 444 -13.09 3.02 -10.93
N ALA A 445 -12.39 4.10 -11.23
CA ALA A 445 -12.37 5.30 -10.39
C ALA A 445 -13.68 6.09 -10.52
N PHE A 446 -14.19 6.59 -9.39
CA PHE A 446 -15.31 7.52 -9.37
C PHE A 446 -14.80 8.94 -9.58
N ASP A 447 -15.46 9.67 -10.46
CA ASP A 447 -15.20 11.09 -10.70
C ASP A 447 -16.23 11.98 -9.98
N ALA A 448 -16.13 13.28 -10.19
CA ALA A 448 -17.02 14.25 -9.58
C ALA A 448 -18.51 14.01 -9.93
N ASN A 449 -18.81 13.60 -11.17
CA ASN A 449 -20.19 13.33 -11.60
C ASN A 449 -20.76 12.11 -10.85
N THR A 450 -19.99 11.04 -10.74
CA THR A 450 -20.41 9.84 -9.99
C THR A 450 -20.64 10.16 -8.51
N LEU A 451 -19.74 10.97 -7.90
CA LEU A 451 -19.90 11.40 -6.50
C LEU A 451 -21.14 12.26 -6.27
N ALA A 452 -21.46 13.14 -7.21
CA ALA A 452 -22.54 14.09 -7.11
C ALA A 452 -23.92 13.48 -7.42
N HIS A 453 -23.99 12.65 -8.46
CA HIS A 453 -25.26 12.14 -9.00
C HIS A 453 -25.66 10.77 -8.46
N SER A 454 -24.77 10.07 -7.74
CA SER A 454 -25.12 8.88 -6.98
C SER A 454 -25.61 9.24 -5.57
N THR A 455 -26.00 8.23 -4.80
CA THR A 455 -26.33 8.42 -3.36
C THR A 455 -25.11 8.81 -2.53
N GLY A 456 -23.92 8.81 -3.11
CA GLY A 456 -22.67 9.30 -2.55
C GLY A 456 -22.12 8.50 -1.36
N PRO A 457 -21.02 8.97 -0.77
CA PRO A 457 -20.34 8.27 0.33
C PRO A 457 -21.20 8.18 1.59
N ALA A 458 -22.07 9.13 1.87
CA ALA A 458 -22.96 9.10 3.06
C ALA A 458 -23.90 7.89 3.06
N ARG A 459 -24.37 7.45 1.90
CA ARG A 459 -25.14 6.21 1.71
C ARG A 459 -24.34 5.07 1.13
N ARG A 460 -23.00 5.20 1.14
CA ARG A 460 -22.06 4.18 0.66
C ARG A 460 -22.40 3.72 -0.76
N PHE A 461 -22.77 4.64 -1.64
CA PHE A 461 -23.10 4.38 -3.05
C PHE A 461 -24.13 3.26 -3.24
N SER A 462 -25.19 3.27 -2.42
CA SER A 462 -26.21 2.21 -2.40
C SER A 462 -26.91 2.02 -3.75
N ASP A 463 -26.92 3.01 -4.61
CA ASP A 463 -27.55 3.02 -5.93
C ASP A 463 -26.61 2.67 -7.10
N VAL A 464 -25.31 2.59 -6.86
CA VAL A 464 -24.36 2.22 -7.93
C VAL A 464 -24.52 0.76 -8.28
N ARG A 465 -24.58 0.44 -9.58
CA ARG A 465 -24.61 -0.93 -10.12
C ARG A 465 -23.70 -1.02 -11.32
N VAL A 466 -23.01 -2.14 -11.46
CA VAL A 466 -22.30 -2.49 -12.67
C VAL A 466 -23.06 -3.61 -13.36
N VAL A 467 -23.33 -3.46 -14.65
CA VAL A 467 -24.02 -4.48 -15.44
C VAL A 467 -23.29 -4.76 -16.75
N ASP A 468 -23.49 -5.95 -17.29
CA ASP A 468 -23.05 -6.30 -18.63
C ASP A 468 -24.10 -5.90 -19.70
N ASP A 469 -23.89 -6.32 -20.95
CA ASP A 469 -24.80 -6.08 -22.08
C ASP A 469 -26.10 -6.89 -21.99
N ALA A 470 -26.15 -7.95 -21.18
CA ALA A 470 -27.34 -8.75 -20.88
C ALA A 470 -28.06 -8.30 -19.59
N ASP A 471 -27.75 -7.09 -19.09
CA ASP A 471 -28.29 -6.53 -17.84
C ASP A 471 -28.06 -7.40 -16.59
N ARG A 472 -27.03 -8.25 -16.59
CA ARG A 472 -26.62 -9.02 -15.41
C ARG A 472 -25.68 -8.19 -14.56
N GLN A 473 -25.90 -8.14 -13.26
CA GLN A 473 -25.02 -7.42 -12.36
C GLN A 473 -23.62 -8.05 -12.33
N ILE A 474 -22.59 -7.21 -12.28
CA ILE A 474 -21.22 -7.61 -12.05
C ILE A 474 -20.87 -7.31 -10.61
N PRO A 475 -20.54 -8.31 -9.77
CA PRO A 475 -20.12 -8.09 -8.40
C PRO A 475 -18.88 -7.22 -8.31
N TYR A 476 -18.85 -6.29 -7.34
CA TYR A 476 -17.73 -5.39 -7.09
C TYR A 476 -17.55 -5.11 -5.58
N LEU A 477 -16.36 -4.63 -5.23
CA LEU A 477 -16.06 -4.05 -3.91
C LEU A 477 -15.80 -2.56 -4.06
N ILE A 478 -16.37 -1.76 -3.17
CA ILE A 478 -16.07 -0.33 -3.09
C ILE A 478 -14.81 -0.15 -2.25
N GLU A 479 -13.90 0.65 -2.74
CA GLU A 479 -12.64 0.99 -2.08
C GLU A 479 -12.54 2.50 -1.88
N GLN A 480 -12.32 2.91 -0.63
CA GLN A 480 -11.94 4.26 -0.30
C GLN A 480 -10.43 4.43 -0.46
N LEU A 481 -10.02 5.46 -1.15
CA LEU A 481 -8.61 5.77 -1.39
C LEU A 481 -8.10 6.83 -0.42
N PRO A 482 -6.83 6.77 0.03
CA PRO A 482 -6.24 7.80 0.86
C PRO A 482 -5.97 9.11 0.09
N GLU A 483 -5.73 9.04 -1.22
CA GLU A 483 -5.56 10.22 -2.07
C GLU A 483 -6.88 10.92 -2.33
N PRO A 484 -6.91 12.27 -2.36
CA PRO A 484 -8.11 13.01 -2.73
C PRO A 484 -8.36 13.01 -4.23
N LEU A 485 -9.62 13.09 -4.64
CA LEU A 485 -9.99 13.48 -5.98
C LEU A 485 -9.90 15.01 -6.10
N SER A 486 -8.93 15.49 -6.87
CA SER A 486 -8.70 16.92 -7.07
C SER A 486 -9.36 17.40 -8.37
N ILE A 487 -10.23 18.40 -8.27
CA ILE A 487 -10.86 19.05 -9.42
C ILE A 487 -10.55 20.55 -9.41
N ALA A 488 -10.23 21.10 -10.59
CA ALA A 488 -10.08 22.53 -10.74
C ALA A 488 -11.44 23.20 -10.67
N VAL A 489 -11.52 24.34 -9.97
CA VAL A 489 -12.75 25.12 -9.85
C VAL A 489 -12.55 26.44 -10.57
N PRO A 490 -13.35 26.72 -11.62
CA PRO A 490 -13.39 28.04 -12.25
C PRO A 490 -13.78 29.11 -11.24
N PHE A 491 -13.13 30.26 -11.30
CA PHE A 491 -13.46 31.40 -10.44
C PHE A 491 -13.35 32.74 -11.19
N GLU A 492 -14.15 33.70 -10.77
CA GLU A 492 -14.12 35.06 -11.29
C GLU A 492 -14.13 36.07 -10.13
N LYS A 493 -13.44 37.18 -10.29
CA LYS A 493 -13.51 38.31 -9.38
C LYS A 493 -14.74 39.15 -9.73
N LEU A 494 -15.62 39.35 -8.76
CA LEU A 494 -16.82 40.15 -8.97
C LEU A 494 -16.48 41.64 -8.99
N GLY A 495 -17.06 42.38 -9.93
CA GLY A 495 -16.91 43.85 -10.06
C GLY A 495 -17.61 44.66 -8.97
N SER A 496 -18.58 44.03 -8.26
CA SER A 496 -19.32 44.64 -7.16
C SER A 496 -19.56 43.62 -6.05
N VAL A 497 -19.64 44.13 -4.82
CA VAL A 497 -19.93 43.29 -3.64
C VAL A 497 -21.41 42.91 -3.65
N PRO A 498 -21.79 41.64 -3.59
CA PRO A 498 -23.15 41.18 -3.49
C PRO A 498 -23.90 41.79 -2.30
N LYS A 499 -25.19 42.13 -2.50
CA LYS A 499 -26.03 42.70 -1.43
C LYS A 499 -26.32 41.74 -0.29
N THR A 500 -26.15 40.45 -0.52
CA THR A 500 -26.27 39.37 0.47
C THR A 500 -25.19 39.42 1.56
N LEU A 501 -24.04 40.04 1.26
CA LEU A 501 -22.96 40.21 2.20
C LEU A 501 -23.21 41.36 3.17
N PRO A 502 -22.86 41.20 4.46
CA PRO A 502 -23.00 42.29 5.43
C PRO A 502 -22.12 43.49 5.03
N PRO A 503 -22.49 44.72 5.42
CA PRO A 503 -21.68 45.89 5.14
C PRO A 503 -20.25 45.73 5.67
N ALA A 504 -19.27 46.17 4.87
CA ALA A 504 -17.87 46.15 5.25
C ALA A 504 -17.42 47.48 5.82
N ARG A 505 -16.49 47.47 6.77
CA ARG A 505 -15.78 48.64 7.28
C ARG A 505 -14.49 48.93 6.50
N SER A 506 -14.05 48.03 5.64
CA SER A 506 -12.78 48.06 4.91
C SER A 506 -12.95 47.52 3.49
N GLY A 507 -11.92 47.66 2.64
CA GLY A 507 -11.89 47.10 1.29
C GLY A 507 -12.10 45.61 1.25
N ARG A 508 -12.88 45.14 0.26
CA ARG A 508 -13.16 43.71 0.04
C ARG A 508 -12.96 43.31 -1.42
N SER A 509 -12.38 42.14 -1.62
CA SER A 509 -12.46 41.45 -2.91
C SER A 509 -13.40 40.24 -2.76
N VAL A 510 -14.25 40.01 -3.72
CA VAL A 510 -15.20 38.91 -3.74
C VAL A 510 -14.94 38.09 -5.01
N TYR A 511 -14.73 36.80 -4.84
CA TYR A 511 -14.55 35.84 -5.93
C TYR A 511 -15.72 34.85 -5.91
N ARG A 512 -16.33 34.61 -7.08
CA ARG A 512 -17.31 33.55 -7.27
C ARG A 512 -16.59 32.32 -7.83
N LEU A 513 -16.73 31.20 -7.14
CA LEU A 513 -16.25 29.89 -7.57
C LEU A 513 -17.45 29.10 -8.06
N THR A 514 -17.38 28.54 -9.26
CA THR A 514 -18.46 27.73 -9.84
C THR A 514 -18.08 26.28 -9.86
N PHE A 515 -18.90 25.43 -9.26
CA PHE A 515 -18.66 23.99 -9.26
C PHE A 515 -18.97 23.40 -10.64
N PRO A 516 -18.16 22.44 -11.11
CA PRO A 516 -18.42 21.78 -12.38
C PRO A 516 -19.67 20.89 -12.35
N VAL A 517 -20.11 20.48 -11.15
CA VAL A 517 -21.26 19.59 -10.93
C VAL A 517 -21.96 20.00 -9.63
N GLU A 518 -23.29 19.95 -9.62
CA GLU A 518 -24.12 20.17 -8.42
C GLU A 518 -24.18 18.88 -7.57
N GLY A 519 -24.43 19.03 -6.27
CA GLY A 519 -24.61 17.88 -5.36
C GLY A 519 -23.33 17.20 -4.89
N LEU A 520 -22.21 17.90 -4.94
CA LEU A 520 -20.92 17.36 -4.47
C LEU A 520 -20.96 17.07 -2.95
N PRO A 521 -20.28 16.00 -2.49
CA PRO A 521 -20.13 15.70 -1.07
C PRO A 521 -19.27 16.76 -0.34
N PRO A 522 -19.17 16.72 1.02
CA PRO A 522 -18.24 17.54 1.77
C PRO A 522 -16.82 17.48 1.20
N ALA A 523 -16.17 18.63 1.11
CA ALA A 523 -14.91 18.78 0.39
C ALA A 523 -13.94 19.72 1.13
N ARG A 524 -12.73 19.84 0.62
CA ARG A 524 -11.76 20.86 1.03
C ARG A 524 -11.46 21.76 -0.16
N LEU A 525 -11.67 23.06 0.01
CA LEU A 525 -11.29 24.08 -0.97
C LEU A 525 -9.82 24.44 -0.74
N VAL A 526 -9.02 24.40 -1.78
CA VAL A 526 -7.63 24.83 -1.77
C VAL A 526 -7.48 26.03 -2.70
N ILE A 527 -7.01 27.14 -2.16
CA ILE A 527 -6.72 28.35 -2.94
C ILE A 527 -5.24 28.71 -2.82
N ALA A 528 -4.68 29.23 -3.91
CA ALA A 528 -3.28 29.62 -3.97
C ALA A 528 -3.16 31.07 -4.43
N THR A 529 -2.10 31.75 -3.98
CA THR A 529 -1.74 33.14 -4.31
C THR A 529 -0.28 33.27 -4.67
N SER A 530 0.05 34.16 -5.56
CA SER A 530 1.41 34.60 -5.86
C SER A 530 1.93 35.67 -4.90
N ALA A 531 1.07 36.24 -4.07
CA ALA A 531 1.48 37.22 -3.07
C ALA A 531 2.45 36.61 -2.04
N ARG A 532 3.44 37.39 -1.60
CA ARG A 532 4.51 36.94 -0.69
C ARG A 532 4.36 37.46 0.72
N VAL A 533 3.78 38.65 0.88
CA VAL A 533 3.59 39.29 2.19
C VAL A 533 2.15 39.78 2.29
N PHE A 534 1.38 39.18 3.15
CA PHE A 534 -0.01 39.54 3.37
C PHE A 534 -0.53 38.96 4.70
N ASP A 535 -1.61 39.58 5.17
CA ASP A 535 -2.41 39.09 6.30
C ASP A 535 -3.88 39.40 5.94
N ARG A 536 -4.69 38.36 5.69
CA ARG A 536 -6.05 38.49 5.18
C ARG A 536 -6.99 37.54 5.92
N ARG A 537 -8.20 38.03 6.19
CA ARG A 537 -9.31 37.19 6.61
C ARG A 537 -10.10 36.75 5.37
N ILE A 538 -10.25 35.44 5.23
CA ILE A 538 -10.99 34.81 4.15
C ILE A 538 -12.30 34.27 4.72
N THR A 539 -13.44 34.67 4.15
CA THR A 539 -14.74 34.13 4.47
C THR A 539 -15.30 33.40 3.26
N VAL A 540 -15.76 32.17 3.44
CA VAL A 540 -16.37 31.36 2.38
C VAL A 540 -17.80 31.04 2.74
N GLY A 541 -18.69 31.11 1.76
CA GLY A 541 -20.11 30.79 1.96
C GLY A 541 -20.90 30.80 0.66
N GLU A 542 -22.19 30.54 0.76
CA GLU A 542 -23.14 30.45 -0.32
C GLU A 542 -24.11 31.65 -0.31
N GLU A 543 -24.57 32.09 -1.49
CA GLU A 543 -25.69 33.00 -1.58
C GLU A 543 -26.98 32.18 -1.57
N ARG A 544 -27.81 32.39 -0.57
CA ARG A 544 -29.08 31.70 -0.41
C ARG A 544 -30.21 32.56 -0.92
N GLU A 545 -31.06 31.98 -1.72
CA GLU A 545 -32.32 32.62 -2.05
C GLU A 545 -33.26 32.64 -0.84
N ARG A 546 -34.28 33.53 -0.91
CA ARG A 546 -35.34 33.60 0.09
C ARG A 546 -36.03 32.24 0.27
N ASP A 547 -36.31 31.92 1.51
CA ASP A 547 -37.09 30.75 1.89
C ASP A 547 -38.33 31.16 2.71
N GLU A 548 -39.12 30.20 3.17
CA GLU A 548 -40.33 30.44 3.99
C GLU A 548 -40.04 31.21 5.29
N ARG A 549 -38.83 31.19 5.79
CA ARG A 549 -38.41 31.82 7.04
C ARG A 549 -37.73 33.17 6.85
N ARG A 550 -37.08 33.39 5.67
CA ARG A 550 -36.36 34.62 5.32
C ARG A 550 -36.90 35.21 4.01
N ARG A 551 -37.34 36.47 4.08
CA ARG A 551 -37.91 37.17 2.92
C ARG A 551 -36.86 37.68 1.93
N ASP A 552 -35.64 37.94 2.40
CA ASP A 552 -34.54 38.47 1.61
C ASP A 552 -33.43 37.40 1.42
N PRO A 553 -32.74 37.41 0.27
CA PRO A 553 -31.56 36.60 0.07
C PRO A 553 -30.47 36.93 1.13
N TRP A 554 -29.75 35.93 1.56
CA TRP A 554 -28.69 36.10 2.55
C TRP A 554 -27.41 35.32 2.20
N PHE A 555 -26.32 35.73 2.80
CA PHE A 555 -25.06 34.99 2.73
C PHE A 555 -24.99 33.93 3.86
N ASP A 556 -24.94 32.67 3.47
CA ASP A 556 -24.78 31.53 4.39
C ASP A 556 -23.31 31.18 4.53
N MET A 557 -22.73 31.68 5.60
CA MET A 557 -21.31 31.51 5.88
C MET A 557 -20.97 30.07 6.25
N MET A 558 -20.00 29.47 5.54
CA MET A 558 -19.51 28.12 5.77
C MET A 558 -18.22 28.08 6.59
N ALA A 559 -17.31 29.01 6.35
CA ALA A 559 -16.02 29.05 7.04
C ALA A 559 -15.44 30.47 7.10
N ILE A 560 -14.66 30.75 8.15
CA ILE A 560 -13.78 31.92 8.25
C ILE A 560 -12.39 31.43 8.61
N VAL A 561 -11.38 31.88 7.89
CA VAL A 561 -9.99 31.49 8.10
C VAL A 561 -9.09 32.72 7.94
N GLU A 562 -8.07 32.83 8.76
CA GLU A 562 -6.99 33.81 8.58
C GLU A 562 -5.89 33.18 7.70
N TRP A 563 -5.46 33.92 6.68
CA TRP A 563 -4.39 33.54 5.79
C TRP A 563 -3.29 34.55 5.82
N ARG A 564 -2.18 34.17 6.38
CA ARG A 564 -1.04 35.04 6.64
C ARG A 564 0.25 34.46 6.07
N HIS A 565 1.04 35.32 5.43
CA HIS A 565 2.39 34.98 4.99
C HIS A 565 3.27 36.23 5.05
N ALA A 566 4.53 36.09 5.51
CA ALA A 566 5.42 37.22 5.76
C ALA A 566 6.84 37.02 5.19
N ASP A 567 7.08 35.96 4.40
CA ASP A 567 8.39 35.66 3.83
C ASP A 567 8.41 36.05 2.35
N GLN A 568 9.23 37.03 2.00
CA GLN A 568 9.37 37.52 0.62
C GLN A 568 10.06 36.51 -0.30
N ASP A 569 10.93 35.66 0.24
CA ASP A 569 11.76 34.74 -0.54
C ASP A 569 11.03 33.43 -0.84
N ARG A 570 10.00 33.09 -0.09
CA ARG A 570 9.23 31.85 -0.24
C ARG A 570 7.81 32.09 -0.75
N PRO A 571 7.26 31.18 -1.55
CA PRO A 571 5.84 31.20 -1.90
C PRO A 571 4.98 30.95 -0.66
N ALA A 572 3.84 31.61 -0.60
CA ALA A 572 2.84 31.31 0.41
C ALA A 572 2.30 29.87 0.25
N ALA A 573 2.13 29.18 1.36
CA ALA A 573 1.45 27.88 1.33
C ALA A 573 0.00 28.08 0.88
N PRO A 574 -0.55 27.19 0.03
CA PRO A 574 -1.96 27.24 -0.35
C PRO A 574 -2.87 27.12 0.89
N LEU A 575 -3.91 27.94 0.94
CA LEU A 575 -4.90 27.86 2.00
C LEU A 575 -5.87 26.71 1.75
N THR A 576 -6.04 25.84 2.75
CA THR A 576 -7.01 24.75 2.71
C THR A 576 -8.17 25.03 3.66
N ILE A 577 -9.40 25.03 3.14
CA ILE A 577 -10.62 25.33 3.85
C ILE A 577 -11.56 24.13 3.78
N THR A 578 -11.98 23.60 4.93
CA THR A 578 -12.97 22.52 4.97
C THR A 578 -14.36 23.08 4.72
N LEU A 579 -15.06 22.52 3.74
CA LEU A 579 -16.42 22.86 3.37
C LEU A 579 -17.39 21.76 3.82
N ARG A 580 -18.55 22.16 4.33
CA ARG A 580 -19.68 21.24 4.43
C ARG A 580 -20.24 20.95 3.02
N THR A 581 -21.22 20.06 2.90
CA THR A 581 -21.91 19.79 1.63
C THR A 581 -22.42 21.10 1.04
N PRO A 582 -21.95 21.48 -0.16
CA PRO A 582 -22.50 22.61 -0.87
C PRO A 582 -23.95 22.32 -1.31
N HIS A 583 -24.80 23.34 -1.25
CA HIS A 583 -26.19 23.22 -1.71
C HIS A 583 -26.40 23.98 -3.02
N ASP A 584 -25.59 25.00 -3.27
CA ASP A 584 -25.64 25.81 -4.47
C ASP A 584 -24.48 25.45 -5.43
N PRO A 585 -24.66 25.68 -6.73
CA PRO A 585 -23.61 25.39 -7.72
C PRO A 585 -22.42 26.35 -7.64
N SER A 586 -22.44 27.34 -6.74
CA SER A 586 -21.35 28.29 -6.59
C SER A 586 -21.10 28.67 -5.12
N LEU A 587 -19.85 29.06 -4.84
CA LEU A 587 -19.43 29.64 -3.57
C LEU A 587 -18.90 31.05 -3.77
N LEU A 588 -19.09 31.89 -2.77
CA LEU A 588 -18.37 33.15 -2.66
C LEU A 588 -17.17 33.01 -1.73
N VAL A 589 -16.02 33.44 -2.21
CA VAL A 589 -14.81 33.64 -1.39
C VAL A 589 -14.61 35.15 -1.22
N VAL A 590 -14.76 35.61 0.00
CA VAL A 590 -14.65 37.01 0.39
C VAL A 590 -13.33 37.23 1.07
N VAL A 591 -12.49 38.08 0.49
CA VAL A 591 -11.21 38.49 1.04
C VAL A 591 -11.37 39.87 1.67
N ASP A 592 -11.10 39.98 2.98
CA ASP A 592 -11.06 41.26 3.67
C ASP A 592 -9.68 41.90 3.45
N GLU A 593 -9.62 42.91 2.62
CA GLU A 593 -8.36 43.53 2.16
C GLU A 593 -7.83 44.59 3.12
N GLY A 594 -8.68 45.08 4.02
CA GLY A 594 -8.34 46.26 4.82
C GLY A 594 -8.08 47.47 3.92
N ASP A 595 -6.93 48.12 4.12
CA ASP A 595 -6.45 49.24 3.32
C ASP A 595 -5.40 48.82 2.26
N ASN A 596 -5.27 47.53 1.99
CA ASN A 596 -4.27 46.98 1.09
C ASN A 596 -4.81 46.74 -0.31
N ALA A 597 -3.90 46.55 -1.26
CA ALA A 597 -4.23 46.09 -2.60
C ALA A 597 -4.92 44.70 -2.57
N PRO A 598 -5.82 44.42 -3.49
CA PRO A 598 -6.50 43.14 -3.59
C PRO A 598 -5.50 41.96 -3.66
N LEU A 599 -5.73 40.94 -2.82
CA LEU A 599 -4.95 39.70 -2.86
C LEU A 599 -5.29 38.92 -4.14
N PRO A 600 -4.31 38.62 -5.01
CA PRO A 600 -4.55 37.82 -6.18
C PRO A 600 -4.87 36.39 -5.77
N ILE A 601 -5.94 35.79 -6.33
CA ILE A 601 -6.20 34.36 -6.29
C ILE A 601 -5.79 33.80 -7.64
N ASP A 602 -4.77 32.94 -7.67
CA ASP A 602 -4.20 32.42 -8.92
C ASP A 602 -4.77 31.04 -9.28
N LYS A 603 -5.17 30.27 -8.28
CA LYS A 603 -5.68 28.91 -8.46
C LYS A 603 -6.70 28.57 -7.39
N ALA A 604 -7.76 27.91 -7.79
CA ALA A 604 -8.73 27.28 -6.90
C ALA A 604 -8.96 25.83 -7.31
N GLN A 605 -8.98 24.93 -6.36
CA GLN A 605 -9.27 23.52 -6.58
C GLN A 605 -10.06 22.96 -5.40
N LEU A 606 -10.89 21.95 -5.69
CA LEU A 606 -11.67 21.24 -4.68
C LEU A 606 -11.11 19.85 -4.52
N LEU A 607 -10.86 19.45 -3.28
CA LEU A 607 -10.42 18.12 -2.91
C LEU A 607 -11.61 17.35 -2.34
N LEU A 608 -12.06 16.36 -3.08
CA LEU A 608 -13.16 15.47 -2.74
C LEU A 608 -12.61 14.14 -2.17
N PRO A 609 -13.40 13.41 -1.37
CA PRO A 609 -13.05 12.04 -1.02
C PRO A 609 -12.99 11.19 -2.30
N SER A 610 -12.01 10.31 -2.37
CA SER A 610 -11.75 9.49 -3.55
C SER A 610 -12.19 8.06 -3.33
N TYR A 611 -12.88 7.49 -4.32
CA TYR A 611 -13.40 6.13 -4.30
C TYR A 611 -13.18 5.44 -5.65
N ARG A 612 -13.08 4.12 -5.62
CA ARG A 612 -13.11 3.26 -6.81
C ARG A 612 -13.87 1.97 -6.51
N ILE A 613 -14.33 1.30 -7.55
CA ILE A 613 -14.85 -0.06 -7.44
C ILE A 613 -13.87 -1.05 -8.04
N ARG A 614 -13.60 -2.14 -7.33
CA ARG A 614 -12.82 -3.28 -7.85
C ARG A 614 -13.75 -4.38 -8.29
N LEU A 615 -13.55 -4.86 -9.49
CA LEU A 615 -14.36 -5.93 -10.08
C LEU A 615 -13.54 -6.76 -11.06
N TYR A 616 -14.05 -7.94 -11.38
CA TYR A 616 -13.46 -8.82 -12.36
C TYR A 616 -14.17 -8.66 -13.70
N ARG A 617 -13.45 -8.28 -14.75
CA ARG A 617 -13.95 -8.17 -16.11
C ARG A 617 -13.75 -9.51 -16.83
N GLY A 618 -14.82 -10.07 -17.40
CA GLY A 618 -14.76 -11.19 -18.31
C GLY A 618 -14.17 -10.81 -19.68
N THR A 619 -13.80 -11.81 -20.48
CA THR A 619 -13.27 -11.61 -21.83
C THR A 619 -14.35 -11.00 -22.74
N GLY A 620 -14.04 -9.88 -23.40
CA GLY A 620 -14.90 -9.26 -24.42
C GLY A 620 -16.23 -8.69 -23.92
N THR A 621 -16.44 -8.59 -22.60
CA THR A 621 -17.71 -8.13 -22.03
C THR A 621 -17.72 -6.60 -21.91
N PRO A 622 -18.58 -5.88 -22.63
CA PRO A 622 -18.86 -4.47 -22.37
C PRO A 622 -19.53 -4.31 -21.00
N LEU A 623 -19.10 -3.32 -20.22
CA LEU A 623 -19.65 -3.05 -18.92
C LEU A 623 -20.23 -1.64 -18.86
N ARG A 624 -21.30 -1.48 -18.09
CA ARG A 624 -21.96 -0.20 -17.83
C ARG A 624 -22.10 0.01 -16.33
N VAL A 625 -21.89 1.24 -15.89
CA VAL A 625 -22.14 1.68 -14.51
C VAL A 625 -23.41 2.52 -14.51
N ALA A 626 -24.45 2.09 -13.77
CA ALA A 626 -25.71 2.78 -13.62
C ALA A 626 -25.84 3.33 -12.19
N TYR A 627 -26.37 4.56 -12.05
CA TYR A 627 -26.59 5.22 -10.75
C TYR A 627 -27.64 6.32 -10.82
N GLY A 628 -27.94 6.98 -9.69
CA GLY A 628 -28.94 8.04 -9.57
C GLY A 628 -30.33 7.51 -9.22
N ARG A 629 -30.44 6.31 -8.67
CA ARG A 629 -31.69 5.72 -8.18
C ARG A 629 -31.64 5.54 -6.66
N SER A 630 -32.18 6.47 -5.91
CA SER A 630 -32.03 6.60 -4.46
C SER A 630 -32.84 5.61 -3.60
N ASP A 631 -33.78 4.88 -4.18
CA ASP A 631 -34.66 3.90 -3.50
C ASP A 631 -34.02 2.50 -3.35
N LEU A 632 -32.87 2.27 -3.97
CA LEU A 632 -32.21 0.97 -3.93
C LEU A 632 -31.52 0.68 -2.62
N PRO A 633 -31.67 -0.57 -2.10
CA PRO A 633 -30.84 -1.03 -1.02
C PRO A 633 -29.40 -1.24 -1.51
N ARG A 634 -28.46 -1.24 -0.56
CA ARG A 634 -27.07 -1.53 -0.84
C ARG A 634 -26.91 -2.94 -1.45
N PRO A 635 -26.09 -3.09 -2.50
CA PRO A 635 -25.85 -4.40 -3.08
C PRO A 635 -25.09 -5.30 -2.09
N GLN A 636 -25.45 -6.58 -2.08
CA GLN A 636 -24.79 -7.61 -1.29
C GLN A 636 -24.25 -8.67 -2.25
N TYR A 637 -22.94 -8.67 -2.47
CA TYR A 637 -22.29 -9.61 -3.35
C TYR A 637 -21.41 -10.58 -2.56
N ASP A 638 -21.43 -11.86 -2.93
CA ASP A 638 -20.56 -12.89 -2.37
C ASP A 638 -19.07 -12.64 -2.67
N LEU A 639 -18.76 -11.69 -3.55
CA LEU A 639 -17.40 -11.27 -3.86
C LEU A 639 -16.61 -10.83 -2.62
N ALA A 640 -17.28 -10.34 -1.58
CA ALA A 640 -16.65 -9.99 -0.30
C ALA A 640 -15.95 -11.20 0.36
N LEU A 641 -16.45 -12.42 0.15
CA LEU A 641 -15.83 -13.66 0.64
C LEU A 641 -14.52 -13.98 -0.08
N LEU A 642 -14.32 -13.41 -1.28
CA LEU A 642 -13.15 -13.60 -2.12
C LEU A 642 -12.19 -12.41 -2.08
N THR A 643 -12.34 -11.52 -1.10
CA THR A 643 -11.49 -10.35 -0.92
C THR A 643 -10.00 -10.65 -1.00
N PRO A 644 -9.44 -11.71 -0.37
CA PRO A 644 -8.02 -12.01 -0.50
C PRO A 644 -7.59 -12.28 -1.95
N GLN A 645 -8.47 -12.79 -2.80
CA GLN A 645 -8.18 -13.03 -4.23
C GLN A 645 -8.27 -11.70 -5.03
N VAL A 646 -9.24 -10.85 -4.70
CA VAL A 646 -9.40 -9.51 -5.32
C VAL A 646 -8.25 -8.58 -4.97
N LEU A 647 -7.67 -8.70 -3.78
CA LEU A 647 -6.56 -7.88 -3.32
C LEU A 647 -5.18 -8.52 -3.57
N GLY A 648 -5.14 -9.80 -3.94
CA GLY A 648 -3.89 -10.54 -4.16
C GLY A 648 -3.10 -10.12 -5.41
N ALA A 649 -3.69 -9.30 -6.29
CA ALA A 649 -3.04 -8.74 -7.46
C ALA A 649 -3.38 -7.25 -7.63
N PRO A 650 -2.48 -6.45 -8.24
CA PRO A 650 -2.78 -5.07 -8.56
C PRO A 650 -3.94 -4.99 -9.57
N ALA A 651 -4.92 -4.13 -9.31
CA ALA A 651 -6.02 -3.89 -10.21
C ALA A 651 -5.63 -2.81 -11.25
N ARG A 652 -5.93 -3.07 -12.52
CA ARG A 652 -5.71 -2.08 -13.58
C ARG A 652 -6.73 -0.96 -13.45
N GLU A 653 -6.27 0.27 -13.29
CA GLU A 653 -7.15 1.45 -13.21
C GLU A 653 -7.81 1.76 -14.55
N VAL A 654 -9.10 2.08 -14.49
CA VAL A 654 -9.93 2.44 -15.64
C VAL A 654 -10.80 3.63 -15.27
N THR A 655 -10.86 4.62 -16.15
CA THR A 655 -11.76 5.78 -16.03
C THR A 655 -13.05 5.51 -16.79
N LEU A 656 -14.15 6.07 -16.32
CA LEU A 656 -15.45 5.98 -16.98
C LEU A 656 -15.53 6.91 -18.19
N ASP A 657 -16.26 6.50 -19.20
CA ASP A 657 -16.64 7.37 -20.31
C ASP A 657 -17.61 8.50 -19.83
N GLY A 658 -17.93 9.44 -20.71
CA GLY A 658 -18.85 10.53 -20.40
C GLY A 658 -20.20 10.05 -19.86
N GLU A 659 -20.75 10.78 -18.88
CA GLU A 659 -22.07 10.50 -18.32
C GLU A 659 -23.18 10.70 -19.37
N ARG A 660 -24.12 9.78 -19.40
CA ARG A 660 -25.29 9.85 -20.28
C ARG A 660 -26.55 9.72 -19.43
N PRO A 661 -27.49 10.65 -19.53
CA PRO A 661 -28.80 10.45 -18.93
C PRO A 661 -29.47 9.25 -19.61
N VAL A 662 -30.03 8.37 -18.83
CA VAL A 662 -30.94 7.35 -19.36
C VAL A 662 -32.17 8.12 -19.79
N SER A 663 -32.42 8.24 -21.10
CA SER A 663 -33.69 8.75 -21.58
C SER A 663 -34.77 7.86 -20.95
N ALA A 664 -35.55 8.40 -20.03
CA ALA A 664 -36.77 7.74 -19.60
C ALA A 664 -37.47 7.34 -20.89
N VAL A 665 -37.58 6.05 -21.12
CA VAL A 665 -38.65 5.59 -22.01
C VAL A 665 -39.88 6.24 -21.40
N ALA A 666 -40.38 7.26 -22.07
CA ALA A 666 -41.62 7.92 -21.63
C ALA A 666 -42.56 6.74 -21.36
N ASP A 667 -42.93 6.56 -20.08
CA ASP A 667 -44.06 5.71 -19.78
C ASP A 667 -45.11 6.16 -20.75
N ALA A 668 -45.23 5.45 -21.83
CA ALA A 668 -46.40 5.55 -22.69
C ALA A 668 -47.51 5.04 -21.77
N SER A 669 -48.01 5.95 -20.94
CA SER A 669 -49.29 5.74 -20.29
C SER A 669 -50.21 5.52 -21.46
N ILE A 670 -50.59 4.26 -21.66
CA ILE A 670 -51.43 3.75 -22.74
C ILE A 670 -52.77 4.55 -22.74
N VAL A 671 -53.00 5.35 -21.71
CA VAL A 671 -54.16 6.22 -21.56
C VAL A 671 -53.66 7.63 -21.21
N SER A 672 -53.80 8.55 -22.14
CA SER A 672 -53.57 9.97 -21.82
C SER A 672 -54.49 10.39 -20.66
N PRO A 673 -54.02 11.26 -19.73
CA PRO A 673 -54.89 11.74 -18.64
C PRO A 673 -56.24 12.26 -19.11
N SER A 674 -56.29 12.87 -20.26
CA SER A 674 -57.51 13.33 -20.90
C SER A 674 -58.45 12.19 -21.31
N LEU A 675 -57.94 11.08 -21.81
CA LEU A 675 -58.71 9.87 -22.15
C LEU A 675 -59.24 9.16 -20.91
N PHE A 676 -58.44 9.12 -19.82
CA PHE A 676 -58.87 8.58 -18.52
C PHE A 676 -60.05 9.42 -17.96
N TRP A 677 -59.93 10.73 -17.92
CA TRP A 677 -61.00 11.62 -17.44
C TRP A 677 -62.24 11.60 -18.32
N ALA A 678 -62.09 11.47 -19.63
CA ALA A 678 -63.21 11.31 -20.55
C ALA A 678 -63.94 9.99 -20.33
N ALA A 679 -63.23 8.88 -20.19
CA ALA A 679 -63.82 7.59 -19.87
C ALA A 679 -64.53 7.56 -18.52
N LEU A 680 -63.95 8.19 -17.50
CA LEU A 680 -64.54 8.35 -16.19
C LEU A 680 -65.83 9.19 -16.24
N ALA A 681 -65.80 10.31 -16.96
CA ALA A 681 -66.98 11.14 -17.14
C ALA A 681 -68.14 10.41 -17.85
N ILE A 682 -67.83 9.64 -18.91
CA ILE A 682 -68.83 8.80 -19.60
C ILE A 682 -69.39 7.74 -18.65
N ALA A 683 -68.56 7.09 -17.85
CA ALA A 683 -69.01 6.06 -16.88
C ALA A 683 -69.96 6.68 -15.80
N VAL A 684 -69.58 7.85 -15.29
CA VAL A 684 -70.42 8.58 -14.32
C VAL A 684 -71.75 9.02 -14.95
N ILE A 685 -71.75 9.53 -16.18
CA ILE A 685 -73.02 9.94 -16.92
C ILE A 685 -73.88 8.65 -17.13
N ALA A 686 -73.31 7.53 -17.54
CA ALA A 686 -74.04 6.31 -17.75
C ALA A 686 -74.67 5.81 -16.42
N LEU A 687 -73.89 5.87 -15.30
CA LEU A 687 -74.40 5.48 -13.98
C LEU A 687 -75.54 6.39 -13.53
N VAL A 688 -75.42 7.69 -13.70
CA VAL A 688 -76.52 8.67 -13.41
C VAL A 688 -77.74 8.37 -14.26
N ALA A 689 -77.59 8.12 -15.58
CA ALA A 689 -78.69 7.75 -16.45
C ALA A 689 -79.39 6.44 -16.02
N ILE A 690 -78.65 5.46 -15.58
CA ILE A 690 -79.21 4.18 -15.03
C ILE A 690 -80.01 4.46 -13.75
N ILE A 691 -79.49 5.29 -12.86
CA ILE A 691 -80.15 5.62 -11.59
C ILE A 691 -81.45 6.40 -11.86
N VAL A 692 -81.43 7.40 -12.76
CA VAL A 692 -82.59 8.15 -13.16
C VAL A 692 -83.64 7.21 -13.81
N ARG A 693 -83.25 6.27 -14.62
CA ARG A 693 -84.14 5.32 -15.27
C ARG A 693 -84.73 4.33 -14.25
N LEU A 694 -83.99 3.87 -13.24
CA LEU A 694 -84.49 3.04 -12.15
C LEU A 694 -85.53 3.82 -11.30
N LEU A 695 -85.22 5.05 -10.94
CA LEU A 695 -86.14 5.92 -10.17
C LEU A 695 -87.44 6.26 -10.92
N LYS A 696 -87.42 6.27 -12.26
CA LYS A 696 -88.57 6.53 -13.09
C LYS A 696 -89.46 5.30 -13.33
N ASN A 697 -88.94 4.11 -13.09
CA ASN A 697 -89.69 2.84 -13.17
C ASN A 697 -90.35 2.43 -11.83
N GLU A 698 -90.07 3.11 -10.72
CA GLU A 698 -90.67 2.88 -9.39
C GLU A 698 -91.72 3.96 -9.05
N ALA A 699 -91.96 4.93 -9.96
CA ALA A 699 -93.05 5.90 -9.89
C ALA A 699 -94.13 5.51 -10.97
#